data_b9f58bf2f7e6117baed7613991f7dfee
#
_entry.id   b9f58bf2f7e6117baed7613991f7dfee
#
_cell.length_a   1.000
_cell.length_b   1.000
_cell.length_c   1.000
_cell.angle_alpha   90.00
_cell.angle_beta   90.00
_cell.angle_gamma   90.00
#
_symmetry.space_group_name_H-M   'P 1'
#
loop_
_entity.id
_entity.type
_entity.pdbx_description
1 polymer ?
#
loop_
_entity_poly.entity_id
_entity_poly.type
_entity_poly.pdbx_seq_one_letter_code
_entity_poly.pdbx_strand_id
1 'polypeptide(L)'
;MKFIADFHIHSKFSRATSSRADLANYHSWAKIKGIKVLGTGDFTHPVWFGEIKEKLEERKPGLFQLKDSKLEEVFFILTSEISCIYSKKGKVRKIHILIFAPNFETVEKINTRLNLIGNLKSDGRPILGLDVKELAKIVLNISEDCLIVPAHCLLPDTYLHSNPGIKKIKDISIGDKVYTHEGRLKKVKQIYTRFYKGPIYDIKPYNFGIGLKTTPEHPFYIIKTYKKCTNMGGAICKPACAYIKRRNCSYQYFKNYHPQWVQAKDIEKGDIIIFPRFNGIIKDVEEIKLNKYLNRDSYELKGDFIKPANGTRANFIPNTIKVNKEFCQLVGYYLSEGYTDNRDSVCFCFNENEKEYIKDVKRLMVKIFHLSYCREQKRKGRRSIELIFFSKLLAQIFSKIFYNHPTIKRAHTKCLPSWMLNLPLEKKVEIFKKWWEGDTGGTSSRELMNQMKIILLQLGIIPSIYKRSKEEFNKKPVHKIGNRTIKAQYDHFNFYGLSFFQDLFGLLKTPDFKKFKRKLKRRHGWIDQKYIYIPVRDIEVEHYKGMVYNLEVENDNSYVAEFATVHNCWTPWFSVFGSKSGFNSIEECFEEYSKYIYAGETGLSSDPGMNWRLSALDKITLISNSDAHSPAKLGREANVFDTELSYPAIIKAIKEKNPKEFLYTIEFFPEEGKYHYDGHRLCGVSLSPAETKKYNGICPVCGRPLTIGVLNRVEKLVDRPEGFKPEGMIPYKSLVPLEEIIAEALEIGVANKKVEANYNNLIEKFGSEFNILLEVSTSDLEKITLPKIAEGIRRVREGEIKAIPGYDGVYGKIKIFGKEEEKSEIKQKTLF
;
A
#
# COMPACT_ATOMS: atom_id res chain seq x y z
N MET A 1 -29.13 -19.07 -11.11
CA MET A 1 -30.26 -18.26 -11.63
C MET A 1 -29.77 -16.82 -11.78
N LYS A 2 -29.90 -16.24 -13.00
CA LYS A 2 -29.50 -14.84 -13.24
C LYS A 2 -30.52 -13.87 -12.63
N PHE A 3 -30.04 -12.89 -11.83
CA PHE A 3 -30.89 -11.87 -11.22
C PHE A 3 -30.10 -10.58 -10.94
N ILE A 4 -30.83 -9.47 -10.75
CA ILE A 4 -30.30 -8.15 -10.44
C ILE A 4 -30.57 -7.83 -8.98
N ALA A 5 -29.57 -7.22 -8.29
CA ALA A 5 -29.67 -6.85 -6.89
C ALA A 5 -29.18 -5.40 -6.65
N ASP A 6 -29.88 -4.66 -5.76
CA ASP A 6 -29.51 -3.32 -5.29
C ASP A 6 -29.58 -3.33 -3.76
N PHE A 7 -28.42 -3.23 -3.09
CA PHE A 7 -28.31 -3.49 -1.65
C PHE A 7 -28.32 -2.24 -0.79
N HIS A 8 -28.12 -1.05 -1.37
CA HIS A 8 -28.00 0.20 -0.63
C HIS A 8 -29.13 1.15 -0.99
N ILE A 9 -30.12 1.20 -0.10
CA ILE A 9 -31.27 2.09 -0.17
C ILE A 9 -31.55 2.70 1.21
N HIS A 10 -32.38 3.73 1.25
CA HIS A 10 -32.78 4.40 2.49
C HIS A 10 -34.30 4.41 2.68
N SER A 11 -34.73 4.19 3.91
CA SER A 11 -36.13 4.21 4.29
C SER A 11 -36.65 5.65 4.46
N LYS A 12 -37.97 5.79 4.58
CA LYS A 12 -38.66 7.06 4.93
C LYS A 12 -38.19 7.70 6.24
N PHE A 13 -37.40 7.01 7.05
CA PHE A 13 -36.84 7.50 8.32
C PHE A 13 -35.44 8.13 8.15
N SER A 14 -34.82 8.01 6.99
CA SER A 14 -33.54 8.69 6.67
C SER A 14 -33.80 10.12 6.20
N ARG A 15 -32.88 11.03 6.55
CA ARG A 15 -32.96 12.44 6.11
C ARG A 15 -32.88 12.56 4.60
N ALA A 16 -33.63 13.53 4.06
CA ALA A 16 -33.71 13.80 2.64
C ALA A 16 -34.30 12.66 1.79
N THR A 17 -34.98 11.71 2.40
CA THR A 17 -35.60 10.56 1.74
C THR A 17 -37.12 10.82 1.56
N SER A 18 -37.68 10.28 0.47
CA SER A 18 -39.13 10.38 0.15
C SER A 18 -39.96 9.72 1.23
N SER A 19 -41.11 10.33 1.57
CA SER A 19 -42.12 9.69 2.46
C SER A 19 -42.68 8.39 1.89
N ARG A 20 -42.56 8.15 0.57
CA ARG A 20 -42.95 6.92 -0.12
C ARG A 20 -41.87 5.84 -0.08
N ALA A 21 -40.75 6.07 0.60
CA ALA A 21 -39.65 5.10 0.73
C ALA A 21 -39.98 4.04 1.80
N ASP A 22 -41.00 3.23 1.52
CA ASP A 22 -41.44 2.10 2.35
C ASP A 22 -41.38 0.77 1.60
N LEU A 23 -41.49 -0.35 2.30
CA LEU A 23 -41.35 -1.69 1.75
C LEU A 23 -42.28 -1.99 0.58
N ALA A 24 -43.53 -1.55 0.62
CA ALA A 24 -44.55 -1.82 -0.41
C ALA A 24 -44.21 -1.04 -1.70
N ASN A 25 -43.89 0.24 -1.58
CA ASN A 25 -43.47 1.06 -2.72
C ASN A 25 -42.15 0.57 -3.31
N TYR A 26 -41.18 0.20 -2.49
CA TYR A 26 -39.93 -0.37 -2.92
C TYR A 26 -40.14 -1.71 -3.64
N HIS A 27 -41.00 -2.60 -3.15
CA HIS A 27 -41.35 -3.83 -3.83
C HIS A 27 -41.93 -3.57 -5.23
N SER A 28 -42.90 -2.64 -5.34
CA SER A 28 -43.54 -2.28 -6.60
C SER A 28 -42.51 -1.71 -7.62
N TRP A 29 -41.65 -0.79 -7.18
CA TRP A 29 -40.64 -0.21 -8.06
C TRP A 29 -39.52 -1.19 -8.40
N ALA A 30 -39.13 -2.10 -7.51
CA ALA A 30 -38.18 -3.16 -7.82
C ALA A 30 -38.67 -4.05 -8.96
N LYS A 31 -39.96 -4.37 -8.98
CA LYS A 31 -40.61 -5.08 -10.12
C LYS A 31 -40.52 -4.30 -11.43
N ILE A 32 -40.87 -3.01 -11.39
CA ILE A 32 -40.79 -2.11 -12.57
C ILE A 32 -39.35 -2.03 -13.06
N LYS A 33 -38.38 -1.93 -12.18
CA LYS A 33 -36.94 -1.85 -12.52
C LYS A 33 -36.37 -3.21 -12.96
N GLY A 34 -36.94 -4.34 -12.53
CA GLY A 34 -36.42 -5.68 -12.77
C GLY A 34 -35.39 -6.15 -11.73
N ILE A 35 -35.46 -5.56 -10.54
CA ILE A 35 -34.61 -5.93 -9.40
C ILE A 35 -35.25 -7.09 -8.63
N LYS A 36 -34.51 -8.18 -8.46
CA LYS A 36 -34.96 -9.39 -7.77
C LYS A 36 -34.62 -9.40 -6.28
N VAL A 37 -33.47 -8.83 -5.90
CA VAL A 37 -33.04 -8.73 -4.50
C VAL A 37 -32.77 -7.29 -4.15
N LEU A 38 -33.43 -6.79 -3.11
CA LEU A 38 -33.34 -5.41 -2.67
C LEU A 38 -32.89 -5.33 -1.22
N GLY A 39 -31.99 -4.43 -0.88
CA GLY A 39 -31.65 -4.11 0.51
C GLY A 39 -32.89 -3.58 1.26
N THR A 40 -33.03 -3.88 2.56
CA THR A 40 -34.06 -3.23 3.38
C THR A 40 -33.72 -1.77 3.68
N GLY A 41 -32.41 -1.44 3.66
CA GLY A 41 -31.90 -0.19 4.21
C GLY A 41 -32.24 -0.02 5.69
N ASP A 42 -31.50 0.81 6.37
CA ASP A 42 -31.83 1.43 7.66
C ASP A 42 -32.32 0.49 8.77
N PHE A 43 -31.97 -0.81 8.78
CA PHE A 43 -32.43 -1.76 9.80
C PHE A 43 -32.02 -1.35 11.24
N THR A 44 -31.11 -0.39 11.36
CA THR A 44 -30.71 0.18 12.66
C THR A 44 -31.77 1.07 13.29
N HIS A 45 -32.70 1.63 12.50
CA HIS A 45 -33.77 2.47 13.02
C HIS A 45 -34.87 1.61 13.65
N PRO A 46 -35.19 1.78 14.97
CA PRO A 46 -36.04 0.82 15.68
C PRO A 46 -37.47 0.72 15.15
N VAL A 47 -38.08 1.84 14.72
CA VAL A 47 -39.42 1.81 14.13
C VAL A 47 -39.42 1.12 12.78
N TRP A 48 -38.39 1.41 11.94
CA TRP A 48 -38.23 0.77 10.63
C TRP A 48 -38.00 -0.74 10.77
N PHE A 49 -37.14 -1.13 11.70
CA PHE A 49 -36.88 -2.56 11.96
C PHE A 49 -38.14 -3.28 12.49
N GLY A 50 -38.96 -2.58 13.25
CA GLY A 50 -40.31 -3.08 13.64
C GLY A 50 -41.19 -3.35 12.41
N GLU A 51 -41.31 -2.38 11.48
CA GLU A 51 -42.04 -2.55 10.21
C GLU A 51 -41.46 -3.68 9.34
N ILE A 52 -40.11 -3.84 9.29
CA ILE A 52 -39.47 -4.94 8.60
C ILE A 52 -39.92 -6.29 9.13
N LYS A 53 -39.87 -6.49 10.45
CA LYS A 53 -40.30 -7.75 11.12
C LYS A 53 -41.78 -8.02 10.96
N GLU A 54 -42.61 -6.98 11.02
CA GLU A 54 -44.06 -7.09 10.85
C GLU A 54 -44.45 -7.52 9.44
N LYS A 55 -43.83 -6.89 8.39
CA LYS A 55 -44.25 -7.01 6.99
C LYS A 55 -43.50 -8.06 6.20
N LEU A 56 -42.31 -8.44 6.61
CA LEU A 56 -41.46 -9.39 5.90
C LEU A 56 -41.46 -10.76 6.60
N GLU A 57 -41.36 -11.81 5.81
CA GLU A 57 -41.09 -13.17 6.26
C GLU A 57 -39.96 -13.81 5.46
N GLU A 58 -39.18 -14.65 6.11
CA GLU A 58 -38.09 -15.37 5.44
C GLU A 58 -38.68 -16.46 4.55
N ARG A 59 -38.31 -16.41 3.26
CA ARG A 59 -38.76 -17.38 2.23
C ARG A 59 -37.61 -18.21 1.68
N LYS A 60 -36.44 -17.69 1.72
CA LYS A 60 -35.16 -18.38 1.35
C LYS A 60 -34.12 -18.01 2.40
N PRO A 61 -33.07 -18.81 2.60
CA PRO A 61 -32.07 -18.54 3.65
C PRO A 61 -31.51 -17.11 3.60
N GLY A 62 -31.86 -16.30 4.62
CA GLY A 62 -31.49 -14.89 4.77
C GLY A 62 -32.10 -13.92 3.76
N LEU A 63 -33.08 -14.35 2.98
CA LEU A 63 -33.88 -13.52 2.07
C LEU A 63 -35.36 -13.50 2.44
N PHE A 64 -35.91 -12.31 2.46
CA PHE A 64 -37.25 -12.03 2.98
C PHE A 64 -38.17 -11.53 1.87
N GLN A 65 -39.47 -11.82 1.97
CA GLN A 65 -40.52 -11.29 1.10
C GLN A 65 -41.61 -10.59 1.90
N LEU A 66 -42.37 -9.70 1.24
CA LEU A 66 -43.60 -9.18 1.81
C LEU A 66 -44.60 -10.34 2.00
N LYS A 67 -45.24 -10.44 3.18
CA LYS A 67 -46.19 -11.49 3.53
C LYS A 67 -47.34 -11.59 2.52
N ASP A 68 -47.79 -10.45 2.00
CA ASP A 68 -48.91 -10.35 1.07
C ASP A 68 -48.48 -10.40 -0.42
N SER A 69 -47.19 -10.62 -0.75
CA SER A 69 -46.73 -10.72 -2.13
C SER A 69 -46.86 -12.15 -2.70
N LYS A 70 -46.97 -12.23 -4.05
CA LYS A 70 -46.89 -13.52 -4.72
C LYS A 70 -45.53 -14.14 -4.50
N LEU A 71 -45.48 -15.48 -4.43
CA LEU A 71 -44.24 -16.23 -4.28
C LEU A 71 -43.21 -15.85 -5.35
N GLU A 72 -42.01 -15.63 -4.92
CA GLU A 72 -40.82 -15.41 -5.77
C GLU A 72 -40.77 -14.11 -6.61
N GLU A 73 -41.49 -13.03 -6.27
CA GLU A 73 -41.46 -11.78 -7.00
C GLU A 73 -40.15 -10.99 -6.68
N VAL A 74 -40.09 -10.36 -5.52
CA VAL A 74 -38.95 -9.57 -5.05
C VAL A 74 -38.58 -10.03 -3.65
N PHE A 75 -37.29 -10.18 -3.42
CA PHE A 75 -36.74 -10.53 -2.10
C PHE A 75 -36.06 -9.31 -1.48
N PHE A 76 -36.10 -9.23 -0.15
CA PHE A 76 -35.34 -8.27 0.63
C PHE A 76 -34.17 -8.96 1.34
N ILE A 77 -33.04 -8.29 1.40
CA ILE A 77 -31.86 -8.66 2.18
C ILE A 77 -31.63 -7.59 3.25
N LEU A 78 -31.29 -8.01 4.48
CA LEU A 78 -31.15 -7.06 5.59
C LEU A 78 -29.86 -6.24 5.44
N THR A 79 -30.00 -4.94 5.19
CA THR A 79 -28.89 -4.00 5.05
C THR A 79 -29.14 -2.73 5.86
N SER A 80 -28.08 -2.03 6.25
CA SER A 80 -28.14 -0.70 6.84
C SER A 80 -26.83 0.05 6.64
N GLU A 81 -26.92 1.33 6.32
CA GLU A 81 -25.78 2.23 6.33
C GLU A 81 -25.60 2.88 7.71
N ILE A 82 -24.36 2.97 8.18
CA ILE A 82 -23.99 3.67 9.42
C ILE A 82 -22.98 4.75 9.11
N SER A 83 -23.22 5.97 9.58
CA SER A 83 -22.30 7.09 9.47
C SER A 83 -21.42 7.18 10.72
N CYS A 84 -20.17 6.76 10.63
CA CYS A 84 -19.17 6.87 11.68
C CYS A 84 -18.48 8.24 11.63
N ILE A 85 -18.74 9.11 12.62
CA ILE A 85 -18.13 10.43 12.75
C ILE A 85 -17.36 10.50 14.06
N TYR A 86 -16.04 10.49 14.00
CA TYR A 86 -15.20 10.43 15.18
C TYR A 86 -13.86 11.15 14.97
N SER A 87 -13.14 11.45 16.06
CA SER A 87 -11.79 11.99 15.99
C SER A 87 -10.77 10.87 16.14
N LYS A 88 -9.91 10.72 15.14
CA LYS A 88 -8.78 9.79 15.17
C LYS A 88 -7.51 10.51 14.74
N LYS A 89 -6.49 10.48 15.60
CA LYS A 89 -5.19 11.11 15.35
C LYS A 89 -5.28 12.62 15.02
N GLY A 90 -6.11 13.34 15.77
CA GLY A 90 -6.29 14.79 15.59
C GLY A 90 -7.05 15.24 14.34
N LYS A 91 -7.61 14.31 13.58
CA LYS A 91 -8.48 14.58 12.42
C LYS A 91 -9.88 14.04 12.65
N VAL A 92 -10.89 14.81 12.27
CA VAL A 92 -12.27 14.32 12.21
C VAL A 92 -12.39 13.37 11.03
N ARG A 93 -12.85 12.16 11.30
CA ARG A 93 -13.14 11.12 10.31
C ARG A 93 -14.64 11.03 10.09
N LYS A 94 -15.06 10.88 8.84
CA LYS A 94 -16.46 10.72 8.45
C LYS A 94 -16.53 9.61 7.42
N ILE A 95 -16.94 8.43 7.87
CA ILE A 95 -16.93 7.21 7.09
C ILE A 95 -18.32 6.60 7.11
N HIS A 96 -18.82 6.24 5.96
CA HIS A 96 -20.06 5.52 5.79
C HIS A 96 -19.77 4.04 5.56
N ILE A 97 -20.51 3.19 6.25
CA ILE A 97 -20.32 1.74 6.24
C ILE A 97 -21.66 1.06 5.99
N LEU A 98 -21.71 0.27 4.92
CA LEU A 98 -22.85 -0.61 4.66
C LEU A 98 -22.62 -1.96 5.35
N ILE A 99 -23.64 -2.42 6.09
CA ILE A 99 -23.63 -3.70 6.81
C ILE A 99 -24.73 -4.59 6.24
N PHE A 100 -24.39 -5.85 6.00
CA PHE A 100 -25.32 -6.91 5.66
C PHE A 100 -25.46 -7.85 6.85
N ALA A 101 -26.69 -8.27 7.16
CA ALA A 101 -26.96 -9.20 8.24
C ALA A 101 -27.77 -10.42 7.73
N PRO A 102 -27.45 -11.65 8.21
CA PRO A 102 -28.08 -12.87 7.70
C PRO A 102 -29.53 -13.08 8.16
N ASN A 103 -29.91 -12.56 9.33
CA ASN A 103 -31.23 -12.80 9.93
C ASN A 103 -31.62 -11.70 10.94
N PHE A 104 -32.86 -11.71 11.39
CA PHE A 104 -33.39 -10.73 12.36
C PHE A 104 -32.69 -10.79 13.72
N GLU A 105 -32.33 -11.97 14.21
CA GLU A 105 -31.63 -12.12 15.49
C GLU A 105 -30.29 -11.40 15.51
N THR A 106 -29.52 -11.52 14.40
CA THR A 106 -28.25 -10.81 14.24
C THR A 106 -28.46 -9.29 14.25
N VAL A 107 -29.49 -8.80 13.55
CA VAL A 107 -29.83 -7.36 13.55
C VAL A 107 -30.22 -6.88 14.95
N GLU A 108 -31.01 -7.65 15.71
CA GLU A 108 -31.38 -7.30 17.08
C GLU A 108 -30.15 -7.14 18.00
N LYS A 109 -29.21 -8.08 17.91
CA LYS A 109 -27.97 -8.02 18.67
C LYS A 109 -27.12 -6.82 18.28
N ILE A 110 -27.00 -6.53 16.97
CA ILE A 110 -26.28 -5.34 16.45
C ILE A 110 -26.93 -4.06 16.99
N ASN A 111 -28.26 -3.92 16.83
CA ASN A 111 -29.01 -2.75 17.28
C ASN A 111 -28.94 -2.55 18.79
N THR A 112 -29.00 -3.61 19.57
CA THR A 112 -28.85 -3.56 21.04
C THR A 112 -27.47 -2.97 21.41
N ARG A 113 -26.41 -3.42 20.77
CA ARG A 113 -25.03 -2.90 21.05
C ARG A 113 -24.84 -1.47 20.57
N LEU A 114 -25.34 -1.11 19.38
CA LEU A 114 -25.20 0.23 18.83
C LEU A 114 -26.06 1.26 19.58
N ASN A 115 -27.22 0.86 20.11
CA ASN A 115 -28.08 1.75 20.89
C ASN A 115 -27.45 2.20 22.22
N LEU A 116 -26.47 1.45 22.75
CA LEU A 116 -25.68 1.85 23.91
C LEU A 116 -24.65 2.94 23.57
N ILE A 117 -24.34 3.13 22.27
CA ILE A 117 -23.28 4.03 21.78
C ILE A 117 -23.87 5.33 21.25
N GLY A 118 -25.05 5.28 20.66
CA GLY A 118 -25.70 6.46 20.09
C GLY A 118 -27.18 6.30 19.84
N ASN A 119 -27.84 7.39 19.46
CA ASN A 119 -29.31 7.43 19.27
C ASN A 119 -29.67 6.91 17.87
N LEU A 120 -30.09 5.67 17.78
CA LEU A 120 -30.56 5.03 16.54
C LEU A 120 -31.91 5.55 16.02
N LYS A 121 -32.68 6.27 16.85
CA LYS A 121 -34.00 6.83 16.48
C LYS A 121 -33.91 8.16 15.73
N SER A 122 -32.74 8.76 15.67
CA SER A 122 -32.58 10.11 15.13
C SER A 122 -32.57 10.18 13.60
N ASP A 123 -32.22 9.09 12.92
CA ASP A 123 -32.05 8.98 11.47
C ASP A 123 -32.04 7.52 11.06
N GLY A 124 -32.59 7.15 9.90
CA GLY A 124 -32.48 5.79 9.34
C GLY A 124 -31.01 5.38 9.19
N ARG A 125 -30.15 6.34 8.76
CA ARG A 125 -28.70 6.24 8.77
C ARG A 125 -28.12 6.92 10.02
N PRO A 126 -27.95 6.21 11.14
CA PRO A 126 -27.54 6.83 12.39
C PRO A 126 -26.10 7.36 12.29
N ILE A 127 -25.91 8.55 12.90
CA ILE A 127 -24.59 9.12 13.07
C ILE A 127 -24.05 8.69 14.44
N LEU A 128 -23.01 7.87 14.44
CA LEU A 128 -22.38 7.36 15.66
C LEU A 128 -21.00 7.96 15.85
N GLY A 129 -20.71 8.41 17.08
CA GLY A 129 -19.36 8.82 17.52
C GLY A 129 -18.40 7.63 17.70
N LEU A 130 -18.48 6.64 16.81
CA LEU A 130 -17.83 5.34 16.92
C LEU A 130 -16.73 5.21 15.85
N ASP A 131 -15.54 4.73 16.25
CA ASP A 131 -14.51 4.35 15.29
C ASP A 131 -15.02 3.20 14.42
N VAL A 132 -14.80 3.30 13.12
CA VAL A 132 -15.21 2.30 12.13
C VAL A 132 -14.64 0.91 12.45
N LYS A 133 -13.45 0.84 13.00
CA LYS A 133 -12.83 -0.39 13.50
C LYS A 133 -13.66 -1.01 14.62
N GLU A 134 -14.08 -0.20 15.59
CA GLU A 134 -14.91 -0.71 16.69
C GLU A 134 -16.32 -1.11 16.21
N LEU A 135 -16.85 -0.44 15.18
CA LEU A 135 -18.06 -0.88 14.50
C LEU A 135 -17.86 -2.27 13.87
N ALA A 136 -16.78 -2.47 13.12
CA ALA A 136 -16.47 -3.77 12.53
C ALA A 136 -16.32 -4.87 13.58
N LYS A 137 -15.64 -4.57 14.67
CA LYS A 137 -15.49 -5.48 15.81
C LYS A 137 -16.84 -5.87 16.44
N ILE A 138 -17.72 -4.92 16.66
CA ILE A 138 -19.05 -5.19 17.23
C ILE A 138 -19.84 -6.12 16.31
N VAL A 139 -19.89 -5.83 15.02
CA VAL A 139 -20.66 -6.59 14.03
C VAL A 139 -20.12 -8.01 13.87
N LEU A 140 -18.81 -8.18 13.69
CA LEU A 140 -18.18 -9.49 13.50
C LEU A 140 -18.18 -10.37 14.75
N ASN A 141 -18.11 -9.78 15.95
CA ASN A 141 -18.25 -10.54 17.19
C ASN A 141 -19.67 -11.06 17.42
N ILE A 142 -20.66 -10.48 16.75
CA ILE A 142 -22.05 -10.94 16.79
C ILE A 142 -22.27 -12.05 15.77
N SER A 143 -21.77 -11.88 14.55
CA SER A 143 -21.80 -12.91 13.50
C SER A 143 -20.69 -12.68 12.47
N GLU A 144 -19.88 -13.71 12.19
CA GLU A 144 -18.87 -13.71 11.13
C GLU A 144 -19.48 -13.80 9.71
N ASP A 145 -20.77 -14.13 9.62
CA ASP A 145 -21.52 -14.15 8.35
C ASP A 145 -21.88 -12.74 7.85
N CYS A 146 -21.72 -11.71 8.69
CA CYS A 146 -21.85 -10.32 8.27
C CYS A 146 -20.73 -9.93 7.29
N LEU A 147 -21.05 -9.09 6.31
CA LEU A 147 -20.06 -8.58 5.33
C LEU A 147 -19.67 -7.14 5.65
N ILE A 148 -18.36 -6.85 5.57
CA ILE A 148 -17.73 -5.53 5.79
C ILE A 148 -16.52 -5.38 4.86
N VAL A 149 -16.12 -4.16 4.40
CA VAL A 149 -15.21 -3.92 3.24
C VAL A 149 -13.98 -3.04 3.48
N PRO A 150 -12.68 -3.44 3.32
CA PRO A 150 -11.41 -2.92 2.65
C PRO A 150 -10.00 -3.59 2.86
N ALA A 151 -8.65 -3.26 2.38
CA ALA A 151 -7.42 -3.99 1.89
C ALA A 151 -5.90 -3.68 2.26
N HIS A 152 -4.69 -4.46 2.08
CA HIS A 152 -3.28 -4.81 1.59
C HIS A 152 -1.95 -4.68 2.44
N CYS A 153 -0.74 -5.55 2.23
CA CYS A 153 0.51 -5.66 3.08
C CYS A 153 1.84 -6.33 2.60
N LEU A 154 3.00 -6.27 3.47
CA LEU A 154 4.37 -6.82 3.34
C LEU A 154 4.74 -7.95 4.33
N LEU A 155 5.90 -8.70 4.13
CA LEU A 155 6.35 -9.79 5.01
C LEU A 155 7.05 -9.31 6.30
N PRO A 156 6.99 -10.10 7.44
CA PRO A 156 7.43 -9.66 8.78
C PRO A 156 8.93 -9.39 8.91
N ASP A 157 9.79 -10.11 8.20
CA ASP A 157 11.25 -9.97 8.28
C ASP A 157 11.84 -8.99 7.26
N THR A 158 11.00 -8.15 6.63
CA THR A 158 11.43 -7.06 5.75
C THR A 158 12.08 -5.96 6.57
N TYR A 159 13.31 -5.55 6.19
CA TYR A 159 14.02 -4.46 6.85
C TYR A 159 13.61 -3.11 6.28
N LEU A 160 13.23 -2.20 7.18
CA LEU A 160 12.90 -0.82 6.85
C LEU A 160 14.03 0.12 7.27
N HIS A 161 14.25 1.14 6.45
CA HIS A 161 15.18 2.21 6.76
C HIS A 161 14.51 3.18 7.75
N SER A 162 14.96 3.15 8.99
CA SER A 162 14.42 3.95 10.11
C SER A 162 15.50 4.86 10.70
N ASN A 163 15.15 5.73 11.63
CA ASN A 163 16.10 6.46 12.44
C ASN A 163 15.78 6.20 13.94
N PRO A 164 16.75 5.66 14.68
CA PRO A 164 18.11 5.34 14.25
C PRO A 164 18.18 3.98 13.52
N GLY A 165 18.89 3.95 12.37
CA GLY A 165 19.34 2.72 11.69
C GLY A 165 18.29 1.99 10.86
N ILE A 166 18.17 0.70 11.05
CA ILE A 166 17.21 -0.18 10.37
C ILE A 166 16.49 -1.06 11.38
N LYS A 167 15.21 -1.36 11.09
CA LYS A 167 14.41 -2.30 11.89
C LYS A 167 13.64 -3.24 10.96
N LYS A 168 13.37 -4.47 11.39
CA LYS A 168 12.40 -5.32 10.69
C LYS A 168 11.01 -4.71 10.85
N ILE A 169 10.15 -4.87 9.82
CA ILE A 169 8.81 -4.28 9.85
C ILE A 169 7.99 -4.77 11.04
N LYS A 170 8.16 -6.02 11.47
CA LYS A 170 7.52 -6.56 12.67
C LYS A 170 8.00 -5.95 13.99
N ASP A 171 9.19 -5.35 14.00
CA ASP A 171 9.83 -4.74 15.19
C ASP A 171 9.69 -3.21 15.21
N ILE A 172 9.00 -2.64 14.22
CA ILE A 172 8.66 -1.22 14.15
C ILE A 172 7.57 -0.92 15.19
N SER A 173 7.66 0.24 15.83
CA SER A 173 6.68 0.76 16.78
C SER A 173 6.08 2.07 16.28
N ILE A 174 4.84 2.37 16.70
CA ILE A 174 4.21 3.67 16.46
C ILE A 174 5.11 4.77 17.06
N GLY A 175 5.36 5.81 16.28
CA GLY A 175 6.28 6.91 16.63
C GLY A 175 7.72 6.73 16.14
N ASP A 176 8.14 5.54 15.72
CA ASP A 176 9.41 5.35 15.01
C ASP A 176 9.43 6.23 13.74
N LYS A 177 10.60 6.67 13.34
CA LYS A 177 10.77 7.45 12.10
C LYS A 177 11.36 6.59 11.00
N VAL A 178 10.73 6.60 9.82
CA VAL A 178 11.18 5.88 8.63
C VAL A 178 11.42 6.85 7.47
N TYR A 179 12.34 6.48 6.55
CA TYR A 179 12.57 7.23 5.34
C TYR A 179 11.43 7.01 4.35
N THR A 180 10.98 8.09 3.71
CA THR A 180 9.90 8.08 2.71
C THR A 180 10.46 8.26 1.29
N HIS A 181 9.61 8.18 0.25
CA HIS A 181 10.02 8.42 -1.15
C HIS A 181 10.64 9.80 -1.37
N GLU A 182 10.34 10.79 -0.54
CA GLU A 182 10.93 12.12 -0.58
C GLU A 182 12.31 12.20 0.10
N GLY A 183 12.83 11.10 0.64
CA GLY A 183 14.13 11.06 1.32
C GLY A 183 14.15 11.72 2.70
N ARG A 184 13.00 12.03 3.23
CA ARG A 184 12.85 12.64 4.57
C ARG A 184 12.34 11.62 5.57
N LEU A 185 12.65 11.86 6.85
CA LEU A 185 12.21 11.02 7.96
C LEU A 185 10.83 11.46 8.43
N LYS A 186 9.89 10.53 8.44
CA LYS A 186 8.52 10.72 8.92
C LYS A 186 8.15 9.67 9.96
N LYS A 187 7.29 10.07 10.91
CA LYS A 187 6.83 9.17 11.98
C LYS A 187 5.91 8.08 11.40
N VAL A 188 6.08 6.87 11.90
CA VAL A 188 5.11 5.79 11.72
C VAL A 188 3.91 6.10 12.61
N LYS A 189 2.73 6.23 11.99
CA LYS A 189 1.48 6.52 12.69
C LYS A 189 0.73 5.25 13.06
N GLN A 190 0.80 4.23 12.19
CA GLN A 190 0.09 2.98 12.38
C GLN A 190 0.89 1.81 11.79
N ILE A 191 0.68 0.61 12.33
CA ILE A 191 1.26 -0.64 11.87
C ILE A 191 0.09 -1.57 11.58
N TYR A 192 0.07 -2.12 10.37
CA TYR A 192 -0.96 -3.05 9.90
C TYR A 192 -0.40 -4.45 9.80
N THR A 193 -1.18 -5.44 10.23
CA THR A 193 -0.79 -6.85 10.13
C THR A 193 -1.99 -7.69 9.69
N ARG A 194 -1.75 -8.64 8.79
CA ARG A 194 -2.76 -9.64 8.42
C ARG A 194 -2.12 -11.00 8.15
N PHE A 195 -2.94 -12.05 8.26
CA PHE A 195 -2.53 -13.38 7.79
C PHE A 195 -2.72 -13.46 6.27
N TYR A 196 -1.71 -13.96 5.55
CA TYR A 196 -1.73 -14.08 4.10
C TYR A 196 -1.39 -15.49 3.67
N LYS A 197 -2.13 -16.01 2.68
CA LYS A 197 -1.85 -17.28 2.00
C LYS A 197 -1.97 -17.05 0.50
N GLY A 198 -0.87 -17.07 -0.21
CA GLY A 198 -0.87 -16.80 -1.65
C GLY A 198 0.54 -16.59 -2.23
N PRO A 199 0.64 -16.16 -3.49
CA PRO A 199 1.91 -15.90 -4.13
C PRO A 199 2.61 -14.69 -3.52
N ILE A 200 3.93 -14.78 -3.36
CA ILE A 200 4.82 -13.67 -2.96
C ILE A 200 5.81 -13.43 -4.08
N TYR A 201 5.97 -12.17 -4.46
CA TYR A 201 6.92 -11.70 -5.44
C TYR A 201 8.22 -11.30 -4.76
N ASP A 202 9.32 -11.97 -5.11
CA ASP A 202 10.68 -11.62 -4.67
C ASP A 202 11.35 -10.79 -5.76
N ILE A 203 11.28 -9.47 -5.61
CA ILE A 203 11.85 -8.51 -6.56
C ILE A 203 13.35 -8.37 -6.28
N LYS A 204 14.19 -8.88 -7.17
CA LYS A 204 15.65 -8.91 -7.03
C LYS A 204 16.31 -7.85 -7.90
N PRO A 205 16.89 -6.79 -7.33
CA PRO A 205 17.62 -5.80 -8.11
C PRO A 205 19.02 -6.30 -8.49
N TYR A 206 19.63 -5.64 -9.47
CA TYR A 206 21.09 -5.77 -9.67
C TYR A 206 21.82 -5.26 -8.43
N ASN A 207 22.99 -5.78 -8.18
CA ASN A 207 23.89 -5.44 -7.06
C ASN A 207 23.46 -5.93 -5.68
N PHE A 208 22.18 -6.16 -5.41
CA PHE A 208 21.76 -6.72 -4.13
C PHE A 208 21.37 -8.19 -4.33
N GLY A 209 22.09 -9.10 -3.69
CA GLY A 209 21.81 -10.54 -3.74
C GLY A 209 20.55 -10.96 -2.99
N ILE A 210 19.85 -10.00 -2.38
CA ILE A 210 18.62 -10.19 -1.61
C ILE A 210 17.52 -9.45 -2.32
N GLY A 211 16.35 -10.11 -2.51
CA GLY A 211 15.14 -9.48 -3.03
C GLY A 211 14.27 -8.87 -1.94
N LEU A 212 13.33 -8.04 -2.33
CA LEU A 212 12.21 -7.60 -1.48
C LEU A 212 11.02 -8.48 -1.76
N LYS A 213 10.60 -9.23 -0.74
CA LYS A 213 9.46 -10.14 -0.80
C LYS A 213 8.18 -9.43 -0.37
N THR A 214 7.16 -9.49 -1.22
CA THR A 214 5.93 -8.74 -1.04
C THR A 214 4.74 -9.45 -1.66
N THR A 215 3.53 -9.10 -1.23
CA THR A 215 2.31 -9.53 -1.91
C THR A 215 2.25 -8.95 -3.34
N PRO A 216 1.52 -9.58 -4.29
CA PRO A 216 1.53 -9.20 -5.72
C PRO A 216 1.16 -7.74 -5.97
N GLU A 217 0.25 -7.22 -5.18
CA GLU A 217 -0.38 -5.91 -5.35
C GLU A 217 0.37 -4.77 -4.64
N HIS A 218 1.46 -5.07 -3.95
CA HIS A 218 2.18 -4.06 -3.18
C HIS A 218 2.89 -3.04 -4.09
N PRO A 219 2.60 -1.72 -3.99
CA PRO A 219 3.13 -0.72 -4.91
C PRO A 219 4.59 -0.38 -4.64
N PHE A 220 5.40 -0.34 -5.70
CA PHE A 220 6.80 0.08 -5.73
C PHE A 220 6.96 1.39 -6.49
N TYR A 221 7.81 2.27 -6.01
CA TYR A 221 8.18 3.48 -6.72
C TYR A 221 9.28 3.16 -7.73
N ILE A 222 8.93 3.10 -9.03
CA ILE A 222 9.83 2.65 -10.09
C ILE A 222 9.73 3.51 -11.35
N ILE A 223 10.67 3.31 -12.28
CA ILE A 223 10.54 3.74 -13.68
C ILE A 223 10.32 2.49 -14.53
N LYS A 224 9.19 2.42 -15.23
CA LYS A 224 8.92 1.38 -16.23
C LYS A 224 9.76 1.59 -17.49
N THR A 225 10.33 0.52 -18.02
CA THR A 225 11.19 0.56 -19.20
C THR A 225 10.56 -0.15 -20.39
N TYR A 226 9.63 0.52 -21.06
CA TYR A 226 8.81 -0.07 -22.13
C TYR A 226 9.54 -0.29 -23.47
N LYS A 227 10.75 0.22 -23.67
CA LYS A 227 11.43 0.13 -24.98
C LYS A 227 12.80 -0.54 -24.89
N LYS A 228 13.00 -1.48 -25.81
CA LYS A 228 14.29 -2.12 -26.08
C LYS A 228 15.20 -1.17 -26.84
N CYS A 229 16.49 -1.17 -26.51
CA CYS A 229 17.49 -0.36 -27.22
C CYS A 229 17.84 -0.96 -28.57
N THR A 230 17.54 -0.27 -29.66
CA THR A 230 17.85 -0.71 -31.03
C THR A 230 19.37 -0.78 -31.31
N ASN A 231 20.16 0.03 -30.61
CA ASN A 231 21.62 0.08 -30.76
C ASN A 231 22.37 -1.02 -29.98
N MET A 232 21.70 -1.82 -29.19
CA MET A 232 22.29 -2.82 -28.29
C MET A 232 21.63 -4.19 -28.41
N GLY A 233 21.16 -4.57 -29.59
CA GLY A 233 20.59 -5.90 -29.84
C GLY A 233 19.37 -6.23 -29.00
N GLY A 234 18.52 -5.25 -28.69
CA GLY A 234 17.29 -5.44 -27.90
C GLY A 234 17.50 -5.37 -26.38
N ALA A 235 18.69 -5.03 -25.88
CA ALA A 235 18.90 -4.78 -24.46
C ALA A 235 18.15 -3.51 -23.99
N ILE A 236 17.69 -3.53 -22.73
CA ILE A 236 16.96 -2.40 -22.13
C ILE A 236 17.87 -1.16 -22.05
N CYS A 237 17.36 -0.01 -22.44
CA CYS A 237 18.09 1.26 -22.42
C CYS A 237 18.47 1.69 -21.00
N LYS A 238 19.68 2.21 -20.84
CA LYS A 238 20.23 2.69 -19.57
C LYS A 238 20.88 4.06 -19.71
N PRO A 239 20.75 4.96 -18.68
CA PRO A 239 21.23 6.33 -18.75
C PRO A 239 22.74 6.31 -18.82
N ALA A 240 23.67 5.99 -18.77
CA ALA A 240 25.13 6.05 -18.86
C ALA A 240 25.68 5.20 -20.04
N CYS A 241 25.08 5.42 -21.22
CA CYS A 241 25.47 4.69 -22.41
C CYS A 241 26.58 5.39 -23.20
N ALA A 242 27.57 4.64 -23.71
CA ALA A 242 28.58 5.18 -24.61
C ALA A 242 27.98 5.75 -25.92
N TYR A 243 26.78 5.30 -26.30
CA TYR A 243 26.08 5.74 -27.52
C TYR A 243 25.12 6.92 -27.30
N ILE A 244 25.15 7.56 -26.13
CA ILE A 244 24.24 8.65 -25.74
C ILE A 244 24.26 9.86 -26.71
N LYS A 245 25.37 10.07 -27.40
CA LYS A 245 25.56 11.16 -28.37
C LYS A 245 25.00 10.85 -29.76
N ARG A 246 24.53 9.65 -30.06
CA ARG A 246 24.00 9.30 -31.37
C ARG A 246 22.54 9.75 -31.51
N ARG A 247 22.17 10.30 -32.68
CA ARG A 247 20.82 10.85 -32.98
C ARG A 247 19.66 9.91 -32.64
N ASN A 248 19.86 8.62 -32.69
CA ASN A 248 18.82 7.62 -32.41
C ASN A 248 19.00 6.94 -31.05
N CYS A 249 19.64 7.58 -30.09
CA CYS A 249 19.87 7.01 -28.79
C CYS A 249 18.59 7.06 -27.94
N SER A 250 18.11 5.91 -27.49
CA SER A 250 16.97 5.78 -26.59
C SER A 250 17.18 6.42 -25.21
N TYR A 251 18.39 6.93 -24.88
CA TYR A 251 18.64 7.72 -23.67
C TYR A 251 17.92 9.06 -23.67
N GLN A 252 17.71 9.68 -24.84
CA GLN A 252 16.83 10.86 -24.92
C GLN A 252 15.41 10.52 -24.45
N TYR A 253 15.04 9.29 -24.59
CA TYR A 253 13.80 8.71 -24.10
C TYR A 253 13.76 8.65 -22.56
N PHE A 254 14.89 8.32 -21.93
CA PHE A 254 15.02 8.17 -20.48
C PHE A 254 14.92 9.50 -19.72
N LYS A 255 15.24 10.61 -20.33
CA LYS A 255 15.08 11.94 -19.75
C LYS A 255 13.62 12.30 -19.47
N ASN A 256 12.69 11.65 -20.17
CA ASN A 256 11.25 11.92 -20.09
C ASN A 256 10.49 10.90 -19.24
N TYR A 257 11.16 9.89 -18.69
CA TYR A 257 10.50 8.92 -17.79
C TYR A 257 10.38 9.48 -16.40
N HIS A 258 9.16 9.51 -15.89
CA HIS A 258 8.87 9.88 -14.52
C HIS A 258 8.72 8.64 -13.64
N PRO A 259 9.18 8.68 -12.39
CA PRO A 259 8.89 7.66 -11.41
C PRO A 259 7.37 7.53 -11.21
N GLN A 260 6.89 6.30 -11.10
CA GLN A 260 5.49 5.97 -10.89
C GLN A 260 5.34 4.82 -9.90
N TRP A 261 4.17 4.70 -9.31
CA TRP A 261 3.83 3.58 -8.46
C TRP A 261 3.37 2.40 -9.31
N VAL A 262 3.97 1.22 -9.13
CA VAL A 262 3.68 0.00 -9.90
C VAL A 262 3.60 -1.18 -8.96
N GLN A 263 2.61 -2.03 -9.12
CA GLN A 263 2.45 -3.23 -8.30
C GLN A 263 3.59 -4.22 -8.52
N ALA A 264 3.91 -5.00 -7.48
CA ALA A 264 4.97 -6.00 -7.53
C ALA A 264 4.79 -7.00 -8.68
N LYS A 265 3.55 -7.41 -8.97
CA LYS A 265 3.23 -8.36 -10.07
C LYS A 265 3.48 -7.78 -11.47
N ASP A 266 3.41 -6.46 -11.62
CA ASP A 266 3.54 -5.75 -12.89
C ASP A 266 4.96 -5.25 -13.17
N ILE A 267 5.89 -5.52 -12.24
CA ILE A 267 7.30 -5.19 -12.40
C ILE A 267 7.96 -6.21 -13.32
N GLU A 268 8.75 -5.72 -14.27
CA GLU A 268 9.47 -6.54 -15.24
C GLU A 268 10.99 -6.46 -15.04
N LYS A 269 11.72 -7.48 -15.56
CA LYS A 269 13.19 -7.44 -15.63
C LYS A 269 13.66 -6.24 -16.40
N GLY A 270 14.49 -5.41 -15.77
CA GLY A 270 15.05 -4.21 -16.34
C GLY A 270 14.31 -2.92 -15.95
N ASP A 271 13.12 -2.97 -15.38
CA ASP A 271 12.52 -1.82 -14.71
C ASP A 271 13.46 -1.27 -13.64
N ILE A 272 13.34 0.01 -13.32
CA ILE A 272 14.27 0.71 -12.44
C ILE A 272 13.62 0.99 -11.10
N ILE A 273 14.06 0.29 -10.07
CA ILE A 273 13.66 0.58 -8.68
C ILE A 273 14.33 1.88 -8.25
N ILE A 274 13.56 2.73 -7.56
CA ILE A 274 14.00 4.01 -7.06
C ILE A 274 13.85 4.06 -5.56
N PHE A 275 14.87 4.54 -4.88
CA PHE A 275 14.76 4.92 -3.48
C PHE A 275 15.64 6.15 -3.19
N PRO A 276 15.30 6.95 -2.17
CA PRO A 276 15.97 8.21 -1.91
C PRO A 276 17.39 7.99 -1.39
N ARG A 277 18.25 8.99 -1.59
CA ARG A 277 19.52 9.06 -0.90
C ARG A 277 19.28 9.29 0.59
N PHE A 278 19.95 8.49 1.41
CA PHE A 278 19.88 8.62 2.85
C PHE A 278 20.81 9.76 3.32
N ASN A 279 20.40 11.00 3.14
CA ASN A 279 21.03 12.15 3.77
C ASN A 279 20.68 12.16 5.26
N GLY A 280 21.20 11.15 6.00
CA GLY A 280 20.87 10.90 7.39
C GLY A 280 21.11 12.11 8.29
N ILE A 281 20.40 12.15 9.41
CA ILE A 281 20.74 13.09 10.50
C ILE A 281 22.17 12.74 10.94
N ILE A 282 23.11 13.64 10.64
CA ILE A 282 24.46 13.54 11.18
C ILE A 282 24.36 14.04 12.62
N LYS A 283 24.60 13.15 13.55
CA LYS A 283 24.69 13.48 14.98
C LYS A 283 26.02 12.96 15.48
N ASP A 284 26.96 13.85 15.65
CA ASP A 284 28.24 13.47 16.22
C ASP A 284 28.07 13.13 17.71
N VAL A 285 28.71 12.03 18.08
CA VAL A 285 28.84 11.59 19.47
C VAL A 285 30.32 11.66 19.78
N GLU A 286 30.73 12.60 20.61
CA GLU A 286 32.13 12.81 20.96
C GLU A 286 32.58 11.80 22.02
N GLU A 287 31.70 11.47 22.95
CA GLU A 287 32.02 10.60 24.10
C GLU A 287 30.84 9.67 24.44
N ILE A 288 31.17 8.48 24.96
CA ILE A 288 30.22 7.54 25.54
C ILE A 288 30.63 7.16 26.96
N LYS A 289 29.65 7.04 27.86
CA LYS A 289 29.85 6.50 29.22
C LYS A 289 29.54 5.00 29.23
N LEU A 290 30.54 4.20 29.56
CA LEU A 290 30.47 2.74 29.49
C LEU A 290 29.57 2.16 30.57
N ASN A 291 29.46 2.76 31.73
CA ASN A 291 28.58 2.31 32.81
C ASN A 291 27.10 2.30 32.46
N LYS A 292 26.66 3.04 31.43
CA LYS A 292 25.29 2.99 30.90
C LYS A 292 24.91 1.61 30.34
N TYR A 293 25.90 0.79 29.99
CA TYR A 293 25.71 -0.55 29.45
C TYR A 293 25.87 -1.65 30.53
N LEU A 294 26.07 -1.28 31.80
CA LEU A 294 26.28 -2.21 32.91
C LEU A 294 25.13 -2.15 33.91
N ASN A 295 24.92 -3.21 34.66
CA ASN A 295 24.04 -3.17 35.81
C ASN A 295 24.76 -2.43 36.97
N ARG A 296 24.04 -1.64 37.75
CA ARG A 296 24.63 -0.77 38.81
C ARG A 296 25.49 -1.55 39.83
N ASP A 297 25.05 -2.74 40.18
CA ASP A 297 25.72 -3.59 41.17
C ASP A 297 26.91 -4.39 40.61
N SER A 298 27.15 -4.31 39.28
CA SER A 298 28.21 -5.07 38.64
C SER A 298 29.58 -4.38 38.63
N TYR A 299 29.64 -3.11 38.97
CA TYR A 299 30.87 -2.31 38.92
C TYR A 299 31.00 -1.30 40.09
N GLU A 300 32.23 -0.99 40.42
CA GLU A 300 32.60 0.15 41.27
C GLU A 300 33.19 1.28 40.44
N LEU A 301 32.87 2.53 40.80
CA LEU A 301 33.38 3.74 40.16
C LEU A 301 34.48 4.35 41.04
N LYS A 302 35.65 4.60 40.44
CA LYS A 302 36.76 5.34 41.12
C LYS A 302 37.26 6.43 40.19
N GLY A 303 36.86 7.68 40.47
CA GLY A 303 37.05 8.78 39.51
C GLY A 303 36.32 8.50 38.22
N ASP A 304 37.00 8.65 37.07
CA ASP A 304 36.44 8.28 35.72
C ASP A 304 36.77 6.84 35.32
N PHE A 305 37.11 5.99 36.26
CA PHE A 305 37.41 4.57 35.97
C PHE A 305 36.38 3.66 36.61
N ILE A 306 36.12 2.51 35.95
CA ILE A 306 35.26 1.45 36.45
C ILE A 306 36.04 0.14 36.58
N LYS A 307 35.73 -0.63 37.64
CA LYS A 307 36.19 -2.01 37.86
C LYS A 307 35.04 -2.91 38.24
N PRO A 308 35.13 -4.24 38.11
CA PRO A 308 34.11 -5.14 38.62
C PRO A 308 33.95 -5.02 40.14
N ALA A 309 32.67 -5.01 40.61
CA ALA A 309 32.39 -4.92 42.06
C ALA A 309 32.97 -6.07 42.87
N ASN A 310 33.04 -7.28 42.29
CA ASN A 310 33.57 -8.49 42.88
C ASN A 310 34.89 -8.92 42.22
N GLY A 311 36.02 -8.25 42.59
CA GLY A 311 37.30 -8.63 41.99
C GLY A 311 38.48 -7.85 42.54
N THR A 312 39.30 -8.51 43.37
CA THR A 312 40.46 -7.88 44.01
C THR A 312 41.62 -7.57 43.07
N ARG A 313 41.69 -8.23 41.89
CA ARG A 313 42.79 -8.09 40.88
C ARG A 313 42.28 -7.64 39.51
N ALA A 314 41.10 -7.00 39.42
CA ALA A 314 40.53 -6.60 38.15
C ALA A 314 41.14 -5.30 37.59
N ASN A 315 41.32 -5.26 36.27
CA ASN A 315 41.78 -4.07 35.57
C ASN A 315 40.73 -2.95 35.66
N PHE A 316 41.18 -1.75 35.90
CA PHE A 316 40.39 -0.54 35.75
C PHE A 316 40.34 -0.18 34.28
N ILE A 317 39.15 0.17 33.79
CA ILE A 317 38.98 0.73 32.45
C ILE A 317 38.33 2.09 32.53
N PRO A 318 38.65 3.06 31.64
CA PRO A 318 37.98 4.36 31.61
C PRO A 318 36.47 4.20 31.46
N ASN A 319 35.72 4.97 32.27
CA ASN A 319 34.25 4.97 32.13
C ASN A 319 33.79 5.83 30.93
N THR A 320 34.54 6.91 30.63
CA THR A 320 34.27 7.79 29.48
C THR A 320 35.23 7.48 28.36
N ILE A 321 34.67 7.13 27.20
CA ILE A 321 35.43 6.80 25.98
C ILE A 321 35.17 7.84 24.91
N LYS A 322 36.24 8.43 24.32
CA LYS A 322 36.12 9.31 23.16
C LYS A 322 35.76 8.53 21.92
N VAL A 323 34.68 8.94 21.23
CA VAL A 323 34.25 8.36 19.94
C VAL A 323 35.00 9.07 18.79
N ASN A 324 36.28 8.80 18.73
CA ASN A 324 37.19 9.33 17.69
C ASN A 324 37.48 8.28 16.61
N LYS A 325 38.40 8.59 15.70
CA LYS A 325 38.82 7.69 14.62
C LYS A 325 39.38 6.36 15.14
N GLU A 326 40.20 6.41 16.19
CA GLU A 326 40.81 5.22 16.78
C GLU A 326 39.77 4.27 17.36
N PHE A 327 38.77 4.81 18.07
CA PHE A 327 37.67 3.98 18.56
C PHE A 327 36.88 3.35 17.41
N CYS A 328 36.59 4.12 16.35
CA CYS A 328 35.91 3.63 15.16
C CYS A 328 36.73 2.54 14.42
N GLN A 329 38.06 2.66 14.35
CA GLN A 329 38.96 1.64 13.82
C GLN A 329 38.87 0.36 14.63
N LEU A 330 38.93 0.46 15.96
CA LEU A 330 38.81 -0.71 16.85
C LEU A 330 37.46 -1.40 16.69
N VAL A 331 36.36 -0.63 16.55
CA VAL A 331 35.01 -1.17 16.27
C VAL A 331 35.03 -1.95 14.95
N GLY A 332 35.66 -1.41 13.90
CA GLY A 332 35.80 -2.12 12.62
C GLY A 332 36.48 -3.48 12.77
N TYR A 333 37.63 -3.52 13.42
CA TYR A 333 38.33 -4.79 13.74
C TYR A 333 37.50 -5.75 14.61
N TYR A 334 36.72 -5.21 15.57
CA TYR A 334 35.88 -6.06 16.40
C TYR A 334 34.74 -6.69 15.60
N LEU A 335 34.16 -5.98 14.67
CA LEU A 335 33.07 -6.50 13.83
C LEU A 335 33.56 -7.60 12.87
N SER A 336 34.79 -7.54 12.35
CA SER A 336 35.40 -8.61 11.54
C SER A 336 35.94 -9.73 12.45
N GLU A 337 37.01 -9.45 13.16
CA GLU A 337 37.87 -10.44 13.82
C GLU A 337 37.56 -10.65 15.31
N GLY A 338 36.78 -9.72 15.92
CA GLY A 338 36.55 -9.71 17.37
C GLY A 338 35.41 -10.62 17.82
N TYR A 339 35.46 -11.05 19.08
CA TYR A 339 34.36 -11.70 19.77
C TYR A 339 34.52 -11.57 21.29
N THR A 340 33.48 -11.85 22.03
CA THR A 340 33.53 -11.99 23.48
C THR A 340 33.38 -13.44 23.84
N ASP A 341 34.21 -13.93 24.75
CA ASP A 341 34.05 -15.29 25.27
C ASP A 341 33.23 -15.31 26.57
N ASN A 342 32.79 -16.50 26.98
CA ASN A 342 32.05 -16.68 28.22
C ASN A 342 32.95 -16.59 29.48
N ARG A 343 34.24 -16.30 29.33
CA ARG A 343 35.25 -16.19 30.36
C ARG A 343 35.65 -14.75 30.66
N ASP A 344 34.82 -13.82 30.36
CA ASP A 344 34.99 -12.40 30.68
C ASP A 344 36.17 -11.72 29.94
N SER A 345 36.39 -12.06 28.67
CA SER A 345 37.43 -11.43 27.84
C SER A 345 36.89 -10.93 26.48
N VAL A 346 37.59 -9.95 25.94
CA VAL A 346 37.44 -9.50 24.56
C VAL A 346 38.58 -10.09 23.73
N CYS A 347 38.25 -10.82 22.68
CA CYS A 347 39.18 -11.57 21.86
C CYS A 347 39.17 -11.07 20.41
N PHE A 348 40.34 -11.16 19.75
CA PHE A 348 40.49 -10.94 18.31
C PHE A 348 41.28 -12.09 17.72
N CYS A 349 40.93 -12.57 16.51
CA CYS A 349 41.57 -13.74 15.87
C CYS A 349 42.08 -13.33 14.48
N PHE A 350 43.38 -13.23 14.32
CA PHE A 350 44.05 -12.81 13.08
C PHE A 350 44.87 -13.95 12.49
N ASN A 351 45.16 -13.87 11.18
CA ASN A 351 46.19 -14.69 10.58
C ASN A 351 47.57 -14.25 11.10
N GLU A 352 48.49 -15.22 11.29
CA GLU A 352 49.89 -14.92 11.75
C GLU A 352 50.66 -13.98 10.85
N ASN A 353 50.25 -13.84 9.57
CA ASN A 353 50.84 -12.92 8.60
C ASN A 353 50.33 -11.50 8.71
N GLU A 354 49.21 -11.27 9.44
CA GLU A 354 48.58 -9.97 9.62
C GLU A 354 49.18 -9.16 10.77
N LYS A 355 50.51 -9.13 10.83
CA LYS A 355 51.30 -8.51 11.92
C LYS A 355 50.92 -7.04 12.18
N GLU A 356 50.60 -6.29 11.12
CA GLU A 356 50.21 -4.87 11.20
C GLU A 356 48.88 -4.72 11.95
N TYR A 357 47.90 -5.58 11.67
CA TYR A 357 46.58 -5.54 12.35
C TYR A 357 46.70 -5.96 13.81
N ILE A 358 47.50 -6.99 14.11
CA ILE A 358 47.82 -7.43 15.47
C ILE A 358 48.43 -6.29 16.27
N LYS A 359 49.45 -5.60 15.72
CA LYS A 359 50.09 -4.45 16.35
C LYS A 359 49.12 -3.29 16.55
N ASP A 360 48.28 -2.98 15.55
CA ASP A 360 47.31 -1.89 15.62
C ASP A 360 46.24 -2.13 16.69
N VAL A 361 45.65 -3.34 16.76
CA VAL A 361 44.66 -3.69 17.80
C VAL A 361 45.25 -3.61 19.19
N LYS A 362 46.47 -4.10 19.43
CA LYS A 362 47.14 -3.95 20.72
C LYS A 362 47.31 -2.48 21.11
N ARG A 363 47.78 -1.64 20.18
CA ARG A 363 47.93 -0.19 20.38
C ARG A 363 46.59 0.48 20.72
N LEU A 364 45.52 0.13 20.00
CA LEU A 364 44.18 0.68 20.21
C LEU A 364 43.58 0.27 21.54
N MET A 365 43.76 -0.98 21.98
CA MET A 365 43.26 -1.49 23.27
C MET A 365 43.96 -0.78 24.46
N VAL A 366 45.28 -0.54 24.33
CA VAL A 366 46.04 0.25 25.32
C VAL A 366 45.54 1.68 25.35
N LYS A 367 45.45 2.32 24.18
CA LYS A 367 45.12 3.74 24.07
C LYS A 367 43.70 4.04 24.55
N ILE A 368 42.74 3.16 24.26
CA ILE A 368 41.31 3.44 24.53
C ILE A 368 40.88 2.90 25.89
N PHE A 369 41.30 1.70 26.26
CA PHE A 369 40.83 0.99 27.46
C PHE A 369 41.90 0.81 28.56
N HIS A 370 43.12 1.28 28.32
CA HIS A 370 44.27 1.13 29.21
C HIS A 370 44.61 -0.34 29.54
N LEU A 371 44.29 -1.25 28.58
CA LEU A 371 44.57 -2.67 28.72
C LEU A 371 45.90 -3.00 28.03
N SER A 372 47.00 -2.94 28.79
CA SER A 372 48.35 -3.24 28.30
C SER A 372 48.65 -4.73 28.20
N TYR A 373 48.05 -5.54 29.07
CA TYR A 373 48.24 -6.97 29.05
C TYR A 373 47.33 -7.65 28.02
N CYS A 374 47.98 -8.39 27.10
CA CYS A 374 47.29 -9.21 26.09
C CYS A 374 47.95 -10.59 26.04
N ARG A 375 47.18 -11.63 26.29
CA ARG A 375 47.62 -13.00 26.05
C ARG A 375 47.51 -13.32 24.56
N GLU A 376 48.67 -13.72 23.97
CA GLU A 376 48.70 -14.25 22.61
C GLU A 376 48.65 -15.76 22.65
N GLN A 377 47.67 -16.34 21.98
CA GLN A 377 47.50 -17.77 21.90
C GLN A 377 47.51 -18.24 20.44
N LYS A 378 48.54 -19.00 20.08
CA LYS A 378 48.59 -19.67 18.77
C LYS A 378 47.84 -20.98 18.87
N ARG A 379 46.85 -21.19 18.01
CA ARG A 379 46.09 -22.46 17.99
C ARG A 379 46.89 -23.54 17.25
N LYS A 380 47.09 -24.68 17.92
CA LYS A 380 47.84 -25.83 17.37
C LYS A 380 47.24 -26.27 16.01
N GLY A 381 48.07 -26.36 14.97
CA GLY A 381 47.65 -26.75 13.63
C GLY A 381 46.90 -25.65 12.82
N ARG A 382 46.91 -24.39 13.28
CA ARG A 382 46.31 -23.27 12.56
C ARG A 382 47.31 -22.10 12.40
N ARG A 383 47.17 -21.34 11.28
CA ARG A 383 47.95 -20.12 11.05
C ARG A 383 47.26 -18.90 11.68
N SER A 384 46.61 -19.08 12.84
CA SER A 384 45.88 -17.97 13.48
C SER A 384 46.44 -17.70 14.89
N ILE A 385 46.51 -16.40 15.20
CA ILE A 385 46.89 -15.86 16.52
C ILE A 385 45.63 -15.24 17.12
N GLU A 386 45.32 -15.65 18.34
CA GLU A 386 44.22 -15.10 19.14
C GLU A 386 44.79 -14.15 20.17
N LEU A 387 44.31 -12.92 20.17
CA LEU A 387 44.63 -11.88 21.13
C LEU A 387 43.53 -11.87 22.18
N ILE A 388 43.86 -12.08 23.45
CA ILE A 388 42.88 -12.17 24.55
C ILE A 388 43.16 -11.07 25.54
N PHE A 389 42.19 -10.15 25.67
CA PHE A 389 42.22 -9.03 26.61
C PHE A 389 41.25 -9.32 27.76
N PHE A 390 41.78 -9.54 28.95
CA PHE A 390 40.99 -9.89 30.13
C PHE A 390 40.33 -8.64 30.75
N SER A 391 39.01 -8.49 30.54
CA SER A 391 38.21 -7.46 31.18
C SER A 391 36.74 -7.88 31.16
N LYS A 392 36.23 -8.27 32.33
CA LYS A 392 34.84 -8.71 32.52
C LYS A 392 33.85 -7.62 32.10
N LEU A 393 34.09 -6.38 32.53
CA LEU A 393 33.21 -5.24 32.23
C LEU A 393 33.22 -4.96 30.74
N LEU A 394 34.38 -4.95 30.08
CA LEU A 394 34.47 -4.68 28.63
C LEU A 394 33.80 -5.78 27.81
N ALA A 395 33.94 -7.02 28.21
CA ALA A 395 33.24 -8.14 27.57
C ALA A 395 31.71 -7.99 27.69
N GLN A 396 31.20 -7.62 28.85
CA GLN A 396 29.77 -7.36 29.05
C GLN A 396 29.27 -6.19 28.19
N ILE A 397 30.02 -5.08 28.15
CA ILE A 397 29.71 -3.89 27.36
C ILE A 397 29.67 -4.27 25.87
N PHE A 398 30.71 -4.92 25.35
CA PHE A 398 30.78 -5.31 23.94
C PHE A 398 29.67 -6.31 23.58
N SER A 399 29.32 -7.21 24.51
CA SER A 399 28.19 -8.14 24.34
C SER A 399 26.83 -7.44 24.23
N LYS A 400 26.65 -6.29 24.88
CA LYS A 400 25.41 -5.49 24.80
C LYS A 400 25.37 -4.56 23.58
N ILE A 401 26.54 -4.04 23.16
CA ILE A 401 26.62 -3.02 22.12
C ILE A 401 26.65 -3.63 20.71
N PHE A 402 27.41 -4.73 20.52
CA PHE A 402 27.75 -5.24 19.19
C PHE A 402 27.01 -6.51 18.78
N TYR A 403 25.96 -6.89 19.50
CA TYR A 403 25.13 -8.05 19.16
C TYR A 403 23.64 -7.72 19.30
N ASN A 404 22.86 -8.14 18.33
CA ASN A 404 21.40 -7.92 18.29
C ASN A 404 20.59 -9.02 19.02
N HIS A 405 21.24 -9.96 19.70
CA HIS A 405 20.58 -11.03 20.44
C HIS A 405 20.98 -10.99 21.94
N PRO A 406 20.03 -11.15 22.87
CA PRO A 406 20.31 -11.03 24.29
C PRO A 406 21.29 -12.07 24.82
N THR A 407 21.26 -13.29 24.32
CA THR A 407 22.08 -14.42 24.81
C THR A 407 23.08 -14.96 23.81
N ILE A 408 22.77 -14.92 22.49
CA ILE A 408 23.65 -15.48 21.47
C ILE A 408 24.66 -14.43 20.98
N LYS A 409 25.93 -14.59 21.31
CA LYS A 409 27.05 -13.69 20.95
C LYS A 409 27.94 -14.36 19.90
N ARG A 410 27.48 -14.42 18.65
CA ARG A 410 28.18 -15.09 17.54
C ARG A 410 28.19 -14.19 16.29
N ALA A 411 28.98 -14.56 15.30
CA ALA A 411 29.16 -13.78 14.07
C ALA A 411 27.84 -13.37 13.39
N HIS A 412 26.83 -14.27 13.33
CA HIS A 412 25.54 -13.99 12.68
C HIS A 412 24.61 -13.02 13.45
N THR A 413 24.95 -12.72 14.72
CA THR A 413 24.23 -11.73 15.55
C THR A 413 24.99 -10.43 15.74
N LYS A 414 26.18 -10.26 15.14
CA LYS A 414 26.93 -9.01 15.19
C LYS A 414 26.18 -7.87 14.54
N CYS A 415 26.24 -6.69 15.13
CA CYS A 415 25.66 -5.44 14.60
C CYS A 415 26.41 -4.22 15.11
N LEU A 416 26.24 -3.10 14.44
CA LEU A 416 26.56 -1.77 14.96
C LEU A 416 25.40 -1.26 15.81
N PRO A 417 25.65 -0.56 16.93
CA PRO A 417 24.62 0.18 17.62
C PRO A 417 24.08 1.30 16.70
N SER A 418 22.78 1.47 16.71
CA SER A 418 22.07 2.34 15.76
C SER A 418 22.60 3.77 15.70
N TRP A 419 23.06 4.34 16.82
CA TRP A 419 23.61 5.69 16.86
C TRP A 419 24.89 5.85 16.03
N MET A 420 25.68 4.78 15.81
CA MET A 420 26.88 4.83 14.98
C MET A 420 26.58 5.06 13.50
N LEU A 421 25.40 4.71 13.03
CA LEU A 421 24.95 5.00 11.65
C LEU A 421 24.68 6.50 11.42
N ASN A 422 24.53 7.28 12.50
CA ASN A 422 24.35 8.72 12.45
C ASN A 422 25.66 9.51 12.63
N LEU A 423 26.78 8.86 12.91
CA LEU A 423 28.09 9.52 13.04
C LEU A 423 28.48 10.25 11.75
N PRO A 424 29.38 11.26 11.82
CA PRO A 424 29.97 11.87 10.65
C PRO A 424 30.61 10.82 9.71
N LEU A 425 30.61 11.13 8.41
CA LEU A 425 31.05 10.18 7.37
C LEU A 425 32.49 9.70 7.58
N GLU A 426 33.39 10.58 7.99
CA GLU A 426 34.80 10.28 8.26
C GLU A 426 34.98 9.24 9.38
N LYS A 427 34.13 9.25 10.42
CA LYS A 427 34.14 8.24 11.49
C LYS A 427 33.58 6.90 10.98
N LYS A 428 32.49 6.92 10.20
CA LYS A 428 31.90 5.70 9.60
C LYS A 428 32.81 5.02 8.61
N VAL A 429 33.56 5.80 7.85
CA VAL A 429 34.57 5.27 6.92
C VAL A 429 35.64 4.48 7.65
N GLU A 430 36.13 4.94 8.81
CA GLU A 430 37.12 4.21 9.61
C GLU A 430 36.57 2.85 10.08
N ILE A 431 35.28 2.79 10.51
CA ILE A 431 34.61 1.53 10.87
C ILE A 431 34.59 0.59 9.65
N PHE A 432 34.12 1.10 8.49
CA PHE A 432 34.01 0.29 7.29
C PHE A 432 35.36 -0.22 6.79
N LYS A 433 36.39 0.64 6.81
CA LYS A 433 37.75 0.32 6.35
C LYS A 433 38.33 -0.86 7.14
N LYS A 434 38.30 -0.79 8.47
CA LYS A 434 38.89 -1.82 9.33
C LYS A 434 38.07 -3.11 9.34
N TRP A 435 36.74 -3.03 9.20
CA TRP A 435 35.91 -4.19 8.97
C TRP A 435 36.24 -4.89 7.62
N TRP A 436 36.47 -4.07 6.57
CA TRP A 436 36.83 -4.59 5.25
C TRP A 436 38.25 -5.22 5.23
N GLU A 437 39.18 -4.58 5.88
CA GLU A 437 40.57 -5.08 5.98
C GLU A 437 40.66 -6.45 6.68
N GLY A 438 39.79 -6.71 7.68
CA GLY A 438 39.74 -8.01 8.39
C GLY A 438 39.05 -9.10 7.55
N ASP A 439 37.76 -8.94 7.25
CA ASP A 439 36.93 -10.01 6.66
C ASP A 439 36.77 -9.91 5.13
N THR A 440 37.50 -9.02 4.44
CA THR A 440 37.37 -8.75 3.00
C THR A 440 35.92 -8.50 2.57
N GLY A 441 35.12 -7.90 3.48
CA GLY A 441 33.73 -7.55 3.24
C GLY A 441 32.74 -8.70 3.38
N GLY A 442 33.10 -9.76 4.14
CA GLY A 442 32.24 -10.90 4.43
C GLY A 442 31.54 -10.80 5.78
N THR A 443 30.31 -11.29 5.90
CA THR A 443 29.62 -11.44 7.18
C THR A 443 28.48 -12.45 7.10
N SER A 444 28.21 -13.15 8.19
CA SER A 444 27.02 -13.99 8.36
C SER A 444 25.86 -13.23 9.01
N SER A 445 26.06 -11.99 9.45
CA SER A 445 25.00 -11.15 10.01
C SER A 445 24.27 -10.36 8.92
N ARG A 446 22.98 -10.63 8.72
CA ARG A 446 22.12 -9.87 7.79
C ARG A 446 21.97 -8.41 8.24
N GLU A 447 21.92 -8.18 9.54
CA GLU A 447 21.82 -6.81 10.09
C GLU A 447 23.08 -6.01 9.82
N LEU A 448 24.26 -6.57 10.16
CA LEU A 448 25.54 -5.93 9.90
C LEU A 448 25.74 -5.66 8.40
N MET A 449 25.37 -6.62 7.53
CA MET A 449 25.39 -6.42 6.07
C MET A 449 24.55 -5.21 5.65
N ASN A 450 23.31 -5.08 6.17
CA ASN A 450 22.45 -3.94 5.88
C ASN A 450 23.01 -2.62 6.41
N GLN A 451 23.63 -2.62 7.58
CA GLN A 451 24.28 -1.45 8.17
C GLN A 451 25.49 -0.99 7.35
N MET A 452 26.34 -1.90 6.91
CA MET A 452 27.46 -1.60 6.02
C MET A 452 27.00 -1.11 4.63
N LYS A 453 25.90 -1.68 4.12
CA LYS A 453 25.22 -1.19 2.91
C LYS A 453 24.80 0.29 3.06
N ILE A 454 24.18 0.64 4.19
CA ILE A 454 23.75 2.04 4.47
C ILE A 454 24.95 2.98 4.50
N ILE A 455 26.04 2.59 5.17
CA ILE A 455 27.28 3.42 5.22
C ILE A 455 27.79 3.69 3.80
N LEU A 456 27.86 2.69 2.94
CA LEU A 456 28.27 2.85 1.55
C LEU A 456 27.32 3.74 0.73
N LEU A 457 26.00 3.55 0.89
CA LEU A 457 25.00 4.38 0.21
C LEU A 457 25.07 5.85 0.65
N GLN A 458 25.35 6.11 1.93
CA GLN A 458 25.58 7.46 2.45
C GLN A 458 26.86 8.09 1.86
N LEU A 459 27.88 7.29 1.59
CA LEU A 459 29.08 7.69 0.89
C LEU A 459 28.87 7.87 -0.64
N GLY A 460 27.67 7.60 -1.16
CA GLY A 460 27.36 7.67 -2.59
C GLY A 460 27.86 6.46 -3.39
N ILE A 461 28.12 5.34 -2.73
CA ILE A 461 28.61 4.10 -3.33
C ILE A 461 27.50 3.06 -3.32
N ILE A 462 27.12 2.53 -4.50
CA ILE A 462 26.20 1.39 -4.60
C ILE A 462 27.03 0.11 -4.45
N PRO A 463 26.91 -0.62 -3.34
CA PRO A 463 27.64 -1.85 -3.13
C PRO A 463 27.08 -2.97 -4.02
N SER A 464 27.94 -3.91 -4.41
CA SER A 464 27.51 -5.21 -4.93
C SER A 464 27.56 -6.24 -3.82
N ILE A 465 26.40 -6.78 -3.44
CA ILE A 465 26.26 -7.74 -2.33
C ILE A 465 25.79 -9.07 -2.91
N TYR A 466 26.49 -10.14 -2.57
CA TYR A 466 26.12 -11.50 -2.93
C TYR A 466 25.74 -12.28 -1.66
N LYS A 467 24.58 -12.90 -1.71
CA LYS A 467 24.15 -13.86 -0.69
C LYS A 467 24.51 -15.27 -1.15
N ARG A 468 25.28 -15.99 -0.34
CA ARG A 468 25.52 -17.41 -0.48
C ARG A 468 24.75 -18.14 0.62
N SER A 469 23.76 -18.95 0.24
CA SER A 469 23.01 -19.70 1.23
C SER A 469 23.88 -20.76 1.91
N LYS A 470 23.50 -21.18 3.12
CA LYS A 470 24.21 -22.27 3.83
C LYS A 470 24.20 -23.57 3.03
N GLU A 471 23.14 -23.83 2.26
CA GLU A 471 23.00 -24.97 1.37
C GLU A 471 24.00 -24.92 0.20
N GLU A 472 24.12 -23.75 -0.46
CA GLU A 472 25.12 -23.54 -1.51
C GLU A 472 26.56 -23.68 -0.99
N PHE A 473 26.82 -23.14 0.21
CA PHE A 473 28.14 -23.27 0.85
C PHE A 473 28.47 -24.71 1.12
N ASN A 474 27.53 -25.51 1.62
CA ASN A 474 27.72 -26.89 2.03
C ASN A 474 27.77 -27.89 0.84
N LYS A 475 27.23 -27.53 -0.34
CA LYS A 475 27.31 -28.34 -1.57
C LYS A 475 28.76 -28.45 -2.11
N LYS A 476 29.58 -27.40 -1.89
CA LYS A 476 31.00 -27.40 -2.28
C LYS A 476 31.84 -27.04 -1.06
N PRO A 477 32.12 -27.96 -0.17
CA PRO A 477 32.91 -27.71 1.03
C PRO A 477 34.36 -27.43 0.64
N VAL A 478 34.72 -26.18 0.48
CA VAL A 478 36.05 -25.71 0.09
C VAL A 478 37.00 -25.64 1.29
N HIS A 479 36.47 -25.64 2.51
CA HIS A 479 37.26 -25.40 3.70
C HIS A 479 37.37 -26.63 4.58
N LYS A 480 38.57 -27.20 4.66
CA LYS A 480 38.95 -28.18 5.63
C LYS A 480 39.87 -27.54 6.68
N ILE A 481 39.66 -27.84 7.95
CA ILE A 481 40.61 -27.54 9.02
C ILE A 481 41.12 -28.88 9.55
N GLY A 482 42.35 -29.25 9.15
CA GLY A 482 42.84 -30.60 9.32
C GLY A 482 41.96 -31.59 8.56
N ASN A 483 41.57 -32.67 9.21
CA ASN A 483 40.65 -33.68 8.64
C ASN A 483 39.15 -33.32 8.76
N ARG A 484 38.80 -32.15 9.31
CA ARG A 484 37.41 -31.76 9.56
C ARG A 484 36.91 -30.82 8.48
N THR A 485 35.83 -31.19 7.80
CA THR A 485 35.12 -30.34 6.87
C THR A 485 34.29 -29.30 7.64
N ILE A 486 34.44 -28.03 7.28
CA ILE A 486 33.63 -26.94 7.86
C ILE A 486 32.30 -26.87 7.10
N LYS A 487 31.18 -26.97 7.83
CA LYS A 487 29.83 -26.75 7.33
C LYS A 487 29.32 -25.39 7.80
N ALA A 488 28.79 -24.59 6.87
CA ALA A 488 28.12 -23.32 7.20
C ALA A 488 26.79 -23.60 7.92
N GLN A 489 26.56 -22.93 9.03
CA GLN A 489 25.29 -22.99 9.79
C GLN A 489 24.33 -21.89 9.40
N TYR A 490 24.82 -20.80 8.81
CA TYR A 490 24.10 -19.59 8.44
C TYR A 490 24.45 -19.18 7.01
N ASP A 491 23.54 -18.38 6.40
CA ASP A 491 23.82 -17.70 5.14
C ASP A 491 25.01 -16.77 5.30
N HIS A 492 25.73 -16.54 4.22
CA HIS A 492 26.87 -15.64 4.18
C HIS A 492 26.69 -14.54 3.15
N PHE A 493 27.03 -13.32 3.52
CA PHE A 493 26.89 -12.12 2.68
C PHE A 493 28.27 -11.56 2.39
N ASN A 494 28.57 -11.34 1.11
CA ASN A 494 29.85 -10.78 0.68
C ASN A 494 29.63 -9.54 -0.15
N PHE A 495 30.42 -8.51 0.13
CA PHE A 495 30.48 -7.32 -0.71
C PHE A 495 31.53 -7.55 -1.80
N TYR A 496 31.18 -7.26 -3.06
CA TYR A 496 32.06 -7.39 -4.21
C TYR A 496 32.27 -6.03 -4.87
N GLY A 497 33.39 -5.86 -5.53
CA GLY A 497 33.70 -4.67 -6.29
C GLY A 497 34.97 -3.96 -5.82
N LEU A 498 36.10 -4.71 -5.75
CA LEU A 498 37.41 -4.23 -5.34
C LEU A 498 37.81 -2.90 -5.96
N SER A 499 37.48 -2.62 -7.24
CA SER A 499 37.78 -1.35 -7.88
C SER A 499 37.07 -0.13 -7.26
N PHE A 500 35.94 -0.35 -6.56
CA PHE A 500 35.25 0.70 -5.80
C PHE A 500 35.95 1.00 -4.48
N PHE A 501 36.56 0.00 -3.86
CA PHE A 501 37.18 0.15 -2.55
C PHE A 501 38.56 0.75 -2.62
N GLN A 502 39.33 0.47 -3.67
CA GLN A 502 40.61 1.17 -3.89
C GLN A 502 40.42 2.67 -4.00
N ASP A 503 39.34 3.12 -4.65
CA ASP A 503 39.04 4.55 -4.73
C ASP A 503 38.46 5.10 -3.43
N LEU A 504 37.72 4.30 -2.66
CA LEU A 504 37.25 4.68 -1.31
C LEU A 504 38.46 4.94 -0.40
N PHE A 505 39.47 4.10 -0.44
CA PHE A 505 40.72 4.29 0.31
C PHE A 505 41.55 5.48 -0.20
N GLY A 506 41.51 5.81 -1.50
CA GLY A 506 42.09 7.00 -2.07
C GLY A 506 41.38 8.29 -1.69
N LEU A 507 40.06 8.25 -1.53
CA LEU A 507 39.23 9.38 -1.13
C LEU A 507 39.40 9.82 0.30
N LEU A 508 39.84 8.94 1.18
CA LEU A 508 40.13 9.28 2.56
C LEU A 508 41.26 10.28 2.73
N LYS A 509 42.04 10.51 1.66
CA LYS A 509 43.09 11.52 1.62
C LYS A 509 42.61 12.92 1.20
N THR A 510 41.35 13.07 0.71
CA THR A 510 40.76 14.34 0.30
C THR A 510 39.33 14.52 0.82
N PRO A 511 39.03 15.59 1.58
CA PRO A 511 37.69 15.84 2.17
C PRO A 511 36.62 16.26 1.17
N ASP A 512 36.87 16.28 -0.13
CA ASP A 512 35.96 16.83 -1.14
C ASP A 512 35.11 15.75 -1.82
N PHE A 513 34.02 15.39 -1.19
CA PHE A 513 33.02 14.43 -1.70
C PHE A 513 32.31 14.88 -3.00
N LYS A 514 32.48 16.12 -3.45
CA LYS A 514 31.87 16.66 -4.68
C LYS A 514 32.52 16.11 -5.96
N LYS A 515 33.65 15.47 -5.88
CA LYS A 515 34.40 14.94 -7.06
C LYS A 515 34.02 13.53 -7.49
N PHE A 516 33.05 12.89 -6.87
CA PHE A 516 32.54 11.58 -7.27
C PHE A 516 31.72 11.62 -8.56
N LYS A 517 32.29 11.99 -9.67
CA LYS A 517 31.75 11.77 -11.01
C LYS A 517 32.29 10.49 -11.63
N ARG A 518 32.11 9.34 -10.97
CA ARG A 518 32.42 8.09 -11.65
C ARG A 518 31.27 7.67 -12.54
N LYS A 519 31.57 7.38 -13.82
CA LYS A 519 30.66 6.71 -14.75
C LYS A 519 30.43 5.28 -14.25
N LEU A 520 29.36 5.06 -13.50
CA LEU A 520 28.91 3.72 -13.11
C LEU A 520 28.70 2.89 -14.38
N LYS A 521 29.30 1.68 -14.44
CA LYS A 521 29.04 0.77 -15.54
C LYS A 521 27.55 0.45 -15.61
N ARG A 522 26.97 0.42 -16.79
CA ARG A 522 25.55 0.32 -17.11
C ARG A 522 24.72 -0.72 -16.35
N ARG A 523 25.36 -1.81 -15.88
CA ARG A 523 24.70 -2.92 -15.19
C ARG A 523 24.37 -2.65 -13.73
N HIS A 524 24.82 -1.55 -13.14
CA HIS A 524 24.93 -1.40 -11.70
C HIS A 524 24.07 -0.28 -11.10
N GLY A 525 23.23 0.36 -11.91
CA GLY A 525 22.43 1.50 -11.44
C GLY A 525 23.22 2.81 -11.45
N TRP A 526 22.66 3.89 -10.93
CA TRP A 526 23.27 5.21 -10.82
C TRP A 526 22.66 6.01 -9.67
N ILE A 527 23.31 7.11 -9.32
CA ILE A 527 22.90 8.02 -8.25
C ILE A 527 22.86 9.43 -8.80
N ASP A 528 21.81 10.18 -8.50
CA ASP A 528 21.74 11.62 -8.68
C ASP A 528 21.71 12.35 -7.32
N GLN A 529 21.30 13.61 -7.32
CA GLN A 529 21.22 14.40 -6.09
C GLN A 529 20.14 13.91 -5.12
N LYS A 530 19.03 13.35 -5.62
CA LYS A 530 17.84 12.97 -4.83
C LYS A 530 17.69 11.46 -4.66
N TYR A 531 17.98 10.67 -5.70
CA TYR A 531 17.63 9.26 -5.75
C TYR A 531 18.80 8.34 -6.11
N ILE A 532 18.60 7.08 -5.77
CA ILE A 532 19.39 5.93 -6.17
C ILE A 532 18.52 5.09 -7.09
N TYR A 533 19.05 4.70 -8.26
CA TYR A 533 18.35 4.00 -9.33
C TYR A 533 18.99 2.64 -9.57
N ILE A 534 18.24 1.56 -9.44
CA ILE A 534 18.77 0.20 -9.58
C ILE A 534 17.85 -0.63 -10.46
N PRO A 535 18.34 -1.20 -11.57
CA PRO A 535 17.54 -2.07 -12.42
C PRO A 535 17.13 -3.36 -11.72
N VAL A 536 15.93 -3.83 -11.99
CA VAL A 536 15.47 -5.17 -11.60
C VAL A 536 16.22 -6.21 -12.41
N ARG A 537 16.88 -7.13 -11.71
CA ARG A 537 17.62 -8.24 -12.31
C ARG A 537 16.72 -9.44 -12.57
N ASP A 538 15.93 -9.81 -11.57
CA ASP A 538 15.12 -11.01 -11.58
C ASP A 538 13.88 -10.86 -10.67
N ILE A 539 12.86 -11.65 -10.96
CA ILE A 539 11.62 -11.71 -10.20
C ILE A 539 11.30 -13.18 -10.02
N GLU A 540 11.17 -13.62 -8.79
CA GLU A 540 10.76 -14.97 -8.44
C GLU A 540 9.41 -14.91 -7.72
N VAL A 541 8.56 -15.90 -8.01
CA VAL A 541 7.27 -16.05 -7.34
C VAL A 541 7.31 -17.31 -6.50
N GLU A 542 6.99 -17.18 -5.22
CA GLU A 542 6.91 -18.30 -4.29
C GLU A 542 5.58 -18.27 -3.52
N HIS A 543 5.10 -19.41 -3.03
CA HIS A 543 3.92 -19.45 -2.17
C HIS A 543 4.30 -19.21 -0.72
N TYR A 544 3.53 -18.33 -0.05
CA TYR A 544 3.72 -17.99 1.35
C TYR A 544 2.44 -18.18 2.16
N LYS A 545 2.60 -18.60 3.41
CA LYS A 545 1.52 -18.67 4.40
C LYS A 545 2.03 -18.13 5.72
N GLY A 546 1.52 -16.99 6.17
CA GLY A 546 1.95 -16.36 7.42
C GLY A 546 1.53 -14.91 7.53
N MET A 547 1.98 -14.24 8.59
CA MET A 547 1.69 -12.81 8.82
C MET A 547 2.42 -11.92 7.82
N VAL A 548 1.74 -10.88 7.34
CA VAL A 548 2.30 -9.80 6.53
C VAL A 548 1.98 -8.43 7.15
N TYR A 549 2.78 -7.42 6.81
CA TYR A 549 2.81 -6.12 7.50
C TYR A 549 2.77 -4.96 6.53
N ASN A 550 2.19 -3.83 6.96
CA ASN A 550 2.29 -2.54 6.29
C ASN A 550 2.36 -1.39 7.32
N LEU A 551 2.76 -0.20 6.90
CA LEU A 551 2.91 0.96 7.77
C LEU A 551 2.17 2.17 7.22
N GLU A 552 1.49 2.90 8.09
CA GLU A 552 1.10 4.28 7.81
C GLU A 552 2.22 5.24 8.20
N VAL A 553 2.64 6.09 7.27
CA VAL A 553 3.71 7.06 7.49
C VAL A 553 3.20 8.49 7.27
N GLU A 554 3.51 9.35 8.22
CA GLU A 554 3.04 10.73 8.29
C GLU A 554 3.30 11.52 6.98
N ASN A 555 2.25 12.09 6.40
CA ASN A 555 2.19 12.97 5.23
C ASN A 555 2.60 12.35 3.88
N ASP A 556 3.57 11.43 3.87
CA ASP A 556 4.14 10.91 2.63
C ASP A 556 3.56 9.54 2.23
N ASN A 557 2.86 8.86 3.16
CA ASN A 557 2.22 7.55 2.99
C ASN A 557 3.07 6.51 2.27
N SER A 558 4.39 6.61 2.43
CA SER A 558 5.37 5.74 1.81
C SER A 558 6.54 5.49 2.75
N TYR A 559 7.26 4.41 2.53
CA TYR A 559 8.46 4.10 3.30
C TYR A 559 9.45 3.29 2.48
N VAL A 560 10.72 3.32 2.89
CA VAL A 560 11.79 2.59 2.20
C VAL A 560 12.01 1.24 2.87
N ALA A 561 11.74 0.19 2.13
CA ALA A 561 11.92 -1.20 2.53
C ALA A 561 13.07 -1.83 1.74
N GLU A 562 14.09 -2.37 2.42
CA GLU A 562 15.29 -2.96 1.82
C GLU A 562 15.99 -2.02 0.83
N PHE A 563 15.53 -1.92 -0.41
CA PHE A 563 16.08 -1.11 -1.51
C PHE A 563 14.96 -0.51 -2.39
N ALA A 564 13.72 -0.53 -1.92
CA ALA A 564 12.57 -0.03 -2.69
C ALA A 564 11.69 0.88 -1.84
N THR A 565 10.96 1.77 -2.49
CA THR A 565 9.96 2.63 -1.86
C THR A 565 8.55 2.11 -2.18
N VAL A 566 7.63 2.10 -1.22
CA VAL A 566 6.30 1.47 -1.25
C VAL A 566 5.18 2.31 -0.61
N HIS A 567 3.88 2.13 -0.98
CA HIS A 567 2.73 3.06 -0.69
C HIS A 567 1.36 2.44 -0.27
N ASN A 568 0.30 3.29 0.01
CA ASN A 568 -1.09 3.01 0.51
C ASN A 568 -2.26 3.63 -0.32
N CYS A 569 -3.59 3.30 -0.07
CA CYS A 569 -4.81 3.53 -0.91
C CYS A 569 -5.97 4.50 -0.46
N TRP A 570 -7.16 4.65 -1.12
CA TRP A 570 -8.00 5.87 -1.36
C TRP A 570 -9.57 5.85 -1.41
N THR A 571 -10.38 6.77 -1.68
CA THR A 571 -11.24 7.70 -2.46
C THR A 571 -12.20 8.66 -1.69
N PRO A 572 -13.40 9.27 -2.29
CA PRO A 572 -13.56 10.73 -2.30
C PRO A 572 -14.05 11.36 -0.97
N TRP A 573 -14.69 12.53 -0.93
CA TRP A 573 -14.80 13.51 0.17
C TRP A 573 -15.15 12.96 1.58
N PHE A 574 -16.13 12.08 1.75
CA PHE A 574 -16.59 11.55 3.05
C PHE A 574 -16.73 10.02 3.07
N SER A 575 -15.97 9.34 2.26
CA SER A 575 -15.89 7.87 2.25
C SER A 575 -14.59 7.41 2.89
N VAL A 576 -14.39 6.09 2.92
CA VAL A 576 -13.15 5.47 3.42
C VAL A 576 -11.91 6.15 2.86
N PHE A 577 -11.95 6.63 1.63
CA PHE A 577 -10.87 7.28 0.93
C PHE A 577 -11.05 8.78 0.66
N GLY A 578 -11.98 9.41 1.34
CA GLY A 578 -12.31 10.83 1.15
C GLY A 578 -11.14 11.78 1.33
N SER A 579 -10.97 12.72 0.39
CA SER A 579 -9.88 13.69 0.41
C SER A 579 -9.88 14.58 1.64
N LYS A 580 -11.04 14.84 2.24
CA LYS A 580 -11.20 15.74 3.40
C LYS A 580 -11.24 15.01 4.75
N SER A 581 -11.87 13.86 4.84
CA SER A 581 -12.15 13.21 6.12
C SER A 581 -11.99 11.69 6.09
N GLY A 582 -11.60 11.11 4.96
CA GLY A 582 -11.31 9.70 4.80
C GLY A 582 -9.88 9.33 5.17
N PHE A 583 -9.51 8.12 4.79
CA PHE A 583 -8.20 7.53 4.96
C PHE A 583 -7.53 7.35 3.59
N ASN A 584 -6.26 6.94 3.54
CA ASN A 584 -5.58 6.65 2.28
C ASN A 584 -5.52 5.15 2.00
N SER A 585 -5.96 4.32 2.93
CA SER A 585 -6.10 2.88 2.76
C SER A 585 -7.21 2.33 3.63
N ILE A 586 -7.58 1.12 3.32
CA ILE A 586 -8.58 0.34 4.03
C ILE A 586 -8.05 -0.16 5.37
N GLU A 587 -6.79 -0.53 5.44
CA GLU A 587 -6.10 -0.89 6.67
C GLU A 587 -5.97 0.32 7.62
N GLU A 588 -5.78 1.51 7.08
CA GLU A 588 -5.79 2.72 7.90
C GLU A 588 -7.16 2.91 8.58
N CYS A 589 -8.21 2.49 7.91
CA CYS A 589 -9.59 2.62 8.36
C CYS A 589 -9.97 1.57 9.42
N PHE A 590 -9.72 0.27 9.14
CA PHE A 590 -10.25 -0.87 9.93
C PHE A 590 -9.20 -1.65 10.72
N GLU A 591 -7.92 -1.30 10.58
CA GLU A 591 -6.80 -1.90 11.32
C GLU A 591 -6.82 -3.45 11.24
N GLU A 592 -6.85 -4.18 12.36
CA GLU A 592 -6.86 -5.65 12.37
C GLU A 592 -8.14 -6.29 11.80
N TYR A 593 -9.22 -5.53 11.66
CA TYR A 593 -10.48 -5.99 11.05
C TYR A 593 -10.50 -5.86 9.53
N SER A 594 -9.49 -5.24 8.91
CA SER A 594 -9.38 -5.13 7.45
C SER A 594 -9.43 -6.48 6.71
N LYS A 595 -9.02 -7.56 7.34
CA LYS A 595 -9.06 -8.92 6.77
C LYS A 595 -10.47 -9.48 6.54
N TYR A 596 -11.48 -8.92 7.19
CA TYR A 596 -12.88 -9.32 7.06
C TYR A 596 -13.67 -8.48 6.06
N ILE A 597 -12.98 -7.59 5.38
CA ILE A 597 -13.60 -6.72 4.42
C ILE A 597 -13.35 -7.27 3.02
N TYR A 598 -14.38 -7.70 2.35
CA TYR A 598 -14.33 -8.41 1.08
C TYR A 598 -14.82 -7.58 -0.11
N ALA A 599 -15.66 -6.58 0.12
CA ALA A 599 -16.25 -5.78 -0.94
C ALA A 599 -16.13 -4.26 -0.70
N GLY A 600 -16.11 -3.42 -1.70
CA GLY A 600 -16.16 -1.96 -1.71
C GLY A 600 -17.26 -1.46 -2.61
N GLU A 601 -17.99 -0.44 -2.16
CA GLU A 601 -18.98 0.21 -2.98
C GLU A 601 -18.33 1.28 -3.85
N THR A 602 -18.60 1.27 -5.18
CA THR A 602 -18.16 2.30 -6.12
C THR A 602 -18.81 3.62 -5.78
N GLY A 603 -20.11 3.60 -5.52
CA GLY A 603 -20.97 4.77 -5.30
C GLY A 603 -21.03 5.72 -6.49
N LEU A 604 -22.07 6.52 -6.60
CA LEU A 604 -22.38 7.43 -7.74
C LEU A 604 -21.26 8.39 -8.19
N SER A 605 -20.14 8.45 -7.51
CA SER A 605 -19.01 9.36 -7.82
C SER A 605 -17.82 8.68 -8.45
N SER A 606 -17.79 7.35 -8.53
CA SER A 606 -16.75 6.58 -9.20
C SER A 606 -17.30 5.28 -9.77
N ASP A 607 -16.71 4.77 -10.84
CA ASP A 607 -17.01 3.49 -11.47
C ASP A 607 -15.86 2.49 -11.26
N PRO A 608 -16.05 1.22 -11.62
CA PRO A 608 -14.97 0.23 -11.57
C PRO A 608 -13.76 0.63 -12.40
N GLY A 609 -13.91 1.31 -13.55
CA GLY A 609 -12.81 1.77 -14.38
C GLY A 609 -11.91 2.75 -13.66
N MET A 610 -12.46 3.70 -12.92
CA MET A 610 -11.72 4.61 -12.03
C MET A 610 -11.04 3.84 -10.89
N ASN A 611 -11.74 2.87 -10.29
CA ASN A 611 -11.24 2.07 -9.16
C ASN A 611 -10.18 1.04 -9.58
N TRP A 612 -10.26 0.45 -10.78
CA TRP A 612 -9.25 -0.47 -11.32
C TRP A 612 -7.89 0.19 -11.56
N ARG A 613 -7.87 1.50 -11.74
CA ARG A 613 -6.63 2.27 -11.78
C ARG A 613 -5.87 2.26 -10.47
N LEU A 614 -6.51 1.80 -9.41
CA LEU A 614 -5.91 1.61 -8.10
C LEU A 614 -5.74 0.12 -7.82
N SER A 615 -4.53 -0.35 -7.99
CA SER A 615 -4.14 -1.75 -7.80
C SER A 615 -4.45 -2.31 -6.41
N ALA A 616 -4.54 -1.43 -5.44
CA ALA A 616 -4.86 -1.78 -4.08
C ALA A 616 -6.27 -2.36 -3.90
N LEU A 617 -7.18 -2.09 -4.82
CA LEU A 617 -8.55 -2.61 -4.81
C LEU A 617 -8.70 -3.95 -5.56
N ASP A 618 -7.64 -4.53 -6.12
CA ASP A 618 -7.74 -5.78 -6.89
C ASP A 618 -8.31 -6.96 -6.10
N LYS A 619 -8.18 -6.95 -4.77
CA LYS A 619 -8.72 -8.01 -3.90
C LYS A 619 -10.13 -7.71 -3.38
N ILE A 620 -10.56 -6.50 -3.58
CA ILE A 620 -11.88 -6.05 -3.16
C ILE A 620 -12.83 -6.31 -4.31
N THR A 621 -13.94 -6.93 -4.02
CA THR A 621 -15.04 -7.00 -4.95
C THR A 621 -15.73 -5.66 -4.98
N LEU A 622 -15.76 -5.03 -6.13
CA LEU A 622 -16.52 -3.79 -6.29
C LEU A 622 -17.99 -4.16 -6.42
N ILE A 623 -18.81 -3.64 -5.54
CA ILE A 623 -20.28 -3.70 -5.62
C ILE A 623 -20.79 -2.30 -5.95
N SER A 624 -21.92 -2.24 -6.63
CA SER A 624 -22.52 -0.99 -7.07
C SER A 624 -23.97 -0.96 -6.63
N ASN A 625 -24.39 0.11 -5.96
CA ASN A 625 -25.73 0.24 -5.45
C ASN A 625 -26.26 1.66 -5.58
N SER A 626 -27.56 1.81 -5.72
CA SER A 626 -28.18 3.07 -6.13
C SER A 626 -28.14 4.18 -5.08
N ASP A 627 -27.87 3.89 -3.81
CA ASP A 627 -28.04 4.85 -2.69
C ASP A 627 -29.39 5.60 -2.78
N ALA A 628 -30.46 4.82 -3.02
CA ALA A 628 -31.76 5.37 -3.38
C ALA A 628 -32.45 6.00 -2.19
N HIS A 629 -32.75 7.32 -2.31
CA HIS A 629 -33.57 8.12 -1.37
C HIS A 629 -35.03 8.27 -1.82
N SER A 630 -35.43 7.57 -2.89
CA SER A 630 -36.81 7.47 -3.35
C SER A 630 -36.97 6.24 -4.23
N PRO A 631 -38.18 5.60 -4.27
CA PRO A 631 -38.39 4.37 -5.02
C PRO A 631 -38.08 4.47 -6.52
N ALA A 632 -38.34 5.59 -7.17
CA ALA A 632 -38.03 5.81 -8.58
C ALA A 632 -36.52 5.77 -8.90
N LYS A 633 -35.65 5.95 -7.90
CA LYS A 633 -34.18 6.00 -8.08
C LYS A 633 -33.50 4.64 -7.82
N LEU A 634 -34.27 3.58 -7.56
CA LEU A 634 -33.75 2.22 -7.53
C LEU A 634 -33.06 1.85 -8.84
N GLY A 635 -31.99 1.10 -8.74
CA GLY A 635 -31.29 0.54 -9.89
C GLY A 635 -30.49 1.55 -10.74
N ARG A 636 -30.25 2.78 -10.24
CA ARG A 636 -29.25 3.66 -10.91
C ARG A 636 -27.90 2.99 -10.98
N GLU A 637 -27.59 2.24 -9.93
CA GLU A 637 -26.49 1.30 -9.83
C GLU A 637 -27.03 0.00 -9.26
N ALA A 638 -26.47 -1.13 -9.69
CA ALA A 638 -26.93 -2.46 -9.29
C ALA A 638 -25.86 -3.53 -9.55
N ASN A 639 -26.10 -4.75 -9.04
CA ASN A 639 -25.23 -5.91 -9.17
C ASN A 639 -25.98 -7.04 -9.88
N VAL A 640 -25.32 -7.74 -10.79
CA VAL A 640 -25.93 -8.85 -11.55
C VAL A 640 -25.25 -10.16 -11.19
N PHE A 641 -26.03 -11.08 -10.66
CA PHE A 641 -25.57 -12.38 -10.20
C PHE A 641 -26.14 -13.51 -11.06
N ASP A 642 -25.43 -14.63 -11.12
CA ASP A 642 -25.92 -15.94 -11.56
C ASP A 642 -25.52 -16.98 -10.54
N THR A 643 -26.30 -17.07 -9.48
CA THR A 643 -26.05 -17.96 -8.35
C THR A 643 -27.39 -18.45 -7.75
N GLU A 644 -27.32 -19.23 -6.69
CA GLU A 644 -28.49 -19.57 -5.89
C GLU A 644 -29.06 -18.31 -5.22
N LEU A 645 -30.39 -18.21 -5.19
CA LEU A 645 -31.11 -17.11 -4.57
C LEU A 645 -31.17 -17.31 -3.05
N SER A 646 -30.05 -17.02 -2.38
CA SER A 646 -29.93 -17.11 -0.90
C SER A 646 -28.86 -16.11 -0.41
N TYR A 647 -28.97 -15.65 0.85
CA TYR A 647 -27.98 -14.79 1.49
C TYR A 647 -26.57 -15.40 1.44
N PRO A 648 -26.36 -16.67 1.85
CA PRO A 648 -25.04 -17.28 1.84
C PRO A 648 -24.40 -17.31 0.45
N ALA A 649 -25.20 -17.64 -0.61
CA ALA A 649 -24.68 -17.71 -1.97
C ALA A 649 -24.30 -16.33 -2.51
N ILE A 650 -25.11 -15.29 -2.27
CA ILE A 650 -24.79 -13.92 -2.68
C ILE A 650 -23.52 -13.43 -1.97
N ILE A 651 -23.43 -13.60 -0.64
CA ILE A 651 -22.28 -13.18 0.15
C ILE A 651 -21.00 -13.96 -0.25
N LYS A 652 -21.15 -15.26 -0.56
CA LYS A 652 -20.05 -16.08 -1.09
C LYS A 652 -19.54 -15.55 -2.43
N ALA A 653 -20.44 -15.29 -3.37
CA ALA A 653 -20.09 -14.76 -4.70
C ALA A 653 -19.34 -13.42 -4.58
N ILE A 654 -19.76 -12.56 -3.64
CA ILE A 654 -19.07 -11.31 -3.33
C ILE A 654 -17.70 -11.57 -2.67
N LYS A 655 -17.62 -12.43 -1.65
CA LYS A 655 -16.36 -12.71 -0.93
C LYS A 655 -15.32 -13.38 -1.81
N GLU A 656 -15.72 -14.30 -2.69
CA GLU A 656 -14.82 -15.05 -3.57
C GLU A 656 -14.49 -14.32 -4.87
N LYS A 657 -15.23 -13.26 -5.21
CA LYS A 657 -15.08 -12.47 -6.44
C LYS A 657 -15.14 -13.36 -7.70
N ASN A 658 -16.12 -14.27 -7.70
CA ASN A 658 -16.26 -15.26 -8.76
C ASN A 658 -17.02 -14.68 -9.97
N PRO A 659 -16.41 -14.45 -11.14
CA PRO A 659 -17.06 -13.83 -12.29
C PRO A 659 -18.11 -14.73 -12.96
N LYS A 660 -18.22 -16.00 -12.57
CA LYS A 660 -19.29 -16.90 -13.03
C LYS A 660 -20.54 -16.77 -12.19
N GLU A 661 -20.41 -16.32 -10.94
CA GLU A 661 -21.53 -16.16 -9.98
C GLU A 661 -21.90 -14.68 -9.81
N PHE A 662 -20.91 -13.77 -9.85
CA PHE A 662 -21.11 -12.33 -9.88
C PHE A 662 -20.72 -11.82 -11.28
N LEU A 663 -21.71 -11.62 -12.16
CA LEU A 663 -21.47 -11.45 -13.58
C LEU A 663 -20.92 -10.06 -13.94
N TYR A 664 -21.54 -8.99 -13.43
CA TYR A 664 -21.12 -7.61 -13.66
C TYR A 664 -21.88 -6.64 -12.75
N THR A 665 -21.36 -5.41 -12.62
CA THR A 665 -22.10 -4.28 -12.02
C THR A 665 -22.74 -3.41 -13.10
N ILE A 666 -23.81 -2.71 -12.70
CA ILE A 666 -24.46 -1.66 -13.48
C ILE A 666 -24.10 -0.35 -12.79
N GLU A 667 -23.50 0.57 -13.56
CA GLU A 667 -22.95 1.83 -13.06
C GLU A 667 -23.69 3.03 -13.62
N PHE A 668 -23.81 4.06 -12.81
CA PHE A 668 -24.14 5.39 -13.23
C PHE A 668 -22.88 6.09 -13.79
N PHE A 669 -23.03 7.07 -14.67
CA PHE A 669 -21.87 7.80 -15.21
C PHE A 669 -21.33 8.79 -14.17
N PRO A 670 -20.10 8.59 -13.62
CA PRO A 670 -19.54 9.47 -12.58
C PRO A 670 -19.39 10.93 -13.03
N GLU A 671 -19.28 11.14 -14.35
CA GLU A 671 -19.19 12.48 -14.95
C GLU A 671 -20.41 13.35 -14.66
N GLU A 672 -21.58 12.78 -14.43
CA GLU A 672 -22.79 13.52 -14.06
C GLU A 672 -22.69 14.15 -12.65
N GLY A 673 -21.79 13.64 -11.83
CA GLY A 673 -21.52 14.14 -10.49
C GLY A 673 -21.02 15.57 -10.48
N LYS A 674 -21.68 16.45 -9.70
CA LYS A 674 -21.38 17.89 -9.62
C LYS A 674 -20.00 18.29 -9.11
N TYR A 675 -19.14 17.35 -8.82
CA TYR A 675 -17.75 17.53 -8.37
C TYR A 675 -16.81 16.52 -9.04
N HIS A 676 -17.12 16.09 -10.27
CA HIS A 676 -16.28 15.13 -10.98
C HIS A 676 -14.94 15.76 -11.40
N TYR A 677 -14.98 16.89 -12.13
CA TYR A 677 -13.80 17.67 -12.51
C TYR A 677 -13.49 18.77 -11.48
N ASP A 678 -12.28 19.32 -11.58
CA ASP A 678 -11.90 20.52 -10.87
C ASP A 678 -12.55 21.74 -11.53
N GLY A 679 -12.86 22.78 -10.77
CA GLY A 679 -13.46 23.94 -11.42
C GLY A 679 -13.69 25.14 -10.54
N HIS A 680 -14.18 26.19 -11.19
CA HIS A 680 -14.66 27.41 -10.54
C HIS A 680 -15.96 27.89 -11.22
N ARG A 681 -17.10 27.55 -10.62
CA ARG A 681 -18.45 27.76 -11.17
C ARG A 681 -18.71 29.20 -11.55
N LEU A 682 -18.28 30.16 -10.73
CA LEU A 682 -18.51 31.58 -10.99
C LEU A 682 -17.82 32.11 -12.25
N CYS A 683 -16.77 31.45 -12.69
CA CYS A 683 -15.98 31.76 -13.87
C CYS A 683 -16.26 30.84 -15.07
N GLY A 684 -17.15 29.85 -14.92
CA GLY A 684 -17.42 28.85 -15.95
C GLY A 684 -16.23 27.95 -16.27
N VAL A 685 -15.25 27.82 -15.35
CA VAL A 685 -14.02 27.06 -15.56
C VAL A 685 -14.23 25.63 -15.08
N SER A 686 -14.04 24.65 -15.99
CA SER A 686 -14.03 23.22 -15.74
C SER A 686 -12.72 22.67 -16.29
N LEU A 687 -11.92 22.00 -15.47
CA LEU A 687 -10.58 21.52 -15.80
C LEU A 687 -10.40 20.07 -15.36
N SER A 688 -9.80 19.27 -16.23
CA SER A 688 -9.28 17.95 -15.86
C SER A 688 -8.13 18.08 -14.84
N PRO A 689 -7.79 17.03 -14.11
CA PRO A 689 -6.65 17.04 -13.18
C PRO A 689 -5.31 17.43 -13.83
N ALA A 690 -5.12 17.04 -15.09
CA ALA A 690 -3.91 17.38 -15.85
C ALA A 690 -3.85 18.89 -16.17
N GLU A 691 -4.98 19.50 -16.53
CA GLU A 691 -5.09 20.92 -16.78
C GLU A 691 -4.97 21.71 -15.47
N THR A 692 -5.59 21.26 -14.39
CA THR A 692 -5.47 21.86 -13.06
C THR A 692 -4.01 21.94 -12.59
N LYS A 693 -3.19 20.93 -12.90
CA LYS A 693 -1.74 20.97 -12.62
C LYS A 693 -1.02 22.08 -13.38
N LYS A 694 -1.40 22.35 -14.63
CA LYS A 694 -0.80 23.43 -15.43
C LYS A 694 -1.05 24.81 -14.81
N TYR A 695 -2.21 24.98 -14.18
CA TYR A 695 -2.61 26.21 -13.49
C TYR A 695 -2.33 26.20 -11.97
N ASN A 696 -1.54 25.22 -11.46
CA ASN A 696 -1.19 25.08 -10.04
C ASN A 696 -2.41 25.11 -9.09
N GLY A 697 -3.57 24.60 -9.53
CA GLY A 697 -4.80 24.59 -8.73
C GLY A 697 -5.49 25.96 -8.62
N ILE A 698 -5.13 26.91 -9.46
CA ILE A 698 -5.66 28.28 -9.46
C ILE A 698 -6.53 28.51 -10.72
N CYS A 699 -7.65 29.18 -10.54
CA CYS A 699 -8.54 29.53 -11.65
C CYS A 699 -7.84 30.48 -12.64
N PRO A 700 -7.71 30.13 -13.92
CA PRO A 700 -7.03 30.96 -14.91
C PRO A 700 -7.75 32.30 -15.21
N VAL A 701 -9.02 32.43 -14.82
CA VAL A 701 -9.82 33.60 -15.06
C VAL A 701 -9.73 34.62 -13.91
N CYS A 702 -9.83 34.18 -12.64
CA CYS A 702 -9.92 35.10 -11.50
C CYS A 702 -8.81 34.94 -10.46
N GLY A 703 -7.85 34.02 -10.65
CA GLY A 703 -6.74 33.80 -9.73
C GLY A 703 -7.11 33.17 -8.37
N ARG A 704 -8.37 32.78 -8.13
CA ARG A 704 -8.78 32.09 -6.91
C ARG A 704 -8.51 30.60 -6.99
N PRO A 705 -8.31 29.88 -5.84
CA PRO A 705 -8.20 28.42 -5.83
C PRO A 705 -9.40 27.75 -6.50
N LEU A 706 -9.13 26.72 -7.29
CA LEU A 706 -10.16 25.84 -7.86
C LEU A 706 -10.77 24.95 -6.78
N THR A 707 -12.05 24.64 -6.92
CA THR A 707 -12.67 23.54 -6.19
C THR A 707 -12.19 22.23 -6.78
N ILE A 708 -11.51 21.43 -5.98
CA ILE A 708 -10.91 20.17 -6.41
C ILE A 708 -11.97 19.08 -6.48
N GLY A 709 -12.06 18.41 -7.63
CA GLY A 709 -13.02 17.36 -7.93
C GLY A 709 -12.57 15.96 -7.50
N VAL A 710 -13.47 14.99 -7.69
CA VAL A 710 -13.24 13.57 -7.36
C VAL A 710 -12.12 13.00 -8.22
N LEU A 711 -12.13 13.23 -9.52
CA LEU A 711 -11.13 12.69 -10.44
C LEU A 711 -9.70 13.17 -10.11
N ASN A 712 -9.52 14.38 -9.58
CA ASN A 712 -8.22 14.86 -9.11
C ASN A 712 -7.74 14.06 -7.88
N ARG A 713 -8.64 13.67 -7.00
CA ARG A 713 -8.31 12.79 -5.88
C ARG A 713 -7.98 11.39 -6.41
N VAL A 714 -8.67 10.91 -7.43
CA VAL A 714 -8.36 9.69 -8.18
C VAL A 714 -6.93 9.78 -8.72
N GLU A 715 -6.60 10.81 -9.49
CA GLU A 715 -5.26 11.04 -10.06
C GLU A 715 -4.14 11.15 -9.03
N LYS A 716 -4.43 11.55 -7.81
CA LYS A 716 -3.43 11.60 -6.72
C LYS A 716 -3.02 10.23 -6.20
N LEU A 717 -3.86 9.26 -6.40
CA LEU A 717 -3.76 8.00 -5.68
C LEU A 717 -3.63 6.80 -6.63
N VAL A 718 -4.03 6.92 -7.91
CA VAL A 718 -3.86 5.86 -8.91
C VAL A 718 -2.40 5.52 -9.19
N ASP A 719 -2.18 4.27 -9.50
CA ASP A 719 -0.89 3.69 -9.86
C ASP A 719 -0.93 3.02 -11.25
N ARG A 720 -2.08 3.18 -11.96
CA ARG A 720 -2.31 2.63 -13.30
C ARG A 720 -2.87 3.69 -14.25
N PRO A 721 -2.60 3.56 -15.58
CA PRO A 721 -3.12 4.49 -16.57
C PRO A 721 -4.66 4.39 -16.68
N GLU A 722 -5.26 5.41 -17.26
CA GLU A 722 -6.66 5.39 -17.68
C GLU A 722 -6.92 4.27 -18.68
N GLY A 723 -8.10 3.62 -18.60
CA GLY A 723 -8.47 2.48 -19.43
C GLY A 723 -7.85 1.13 -19.04
N PHE A 724 -7.07 1.06 -17.95
CA PHE A 724 -6.52 -0.20 -17.47
C PHE A 724 -7.64 -1.12 -16.96
N LYS A 725 -7.63 -2.38 -17.40
CA LYS A 725 -8.56 -3.44 -16.95
C LYS A 725 -7.75 -4.59 -16.35
N PRO A 726 -7.86 -4.87 -15.05
CA PRO A 726 -7.19 -6.01 -14.43
C PRO A 726 -7.81 -7.33 -14.87
N GLU A 727 -7.00 -8.38 -14.93
CA GLU A 727 -7.48 -9.73 -15.23
C GLU A 727 -8.29 -10.28 -14.04
N GLY A 728 -9.39 -11.01 -14.32
CA GLY A 728 -10.26 -11.62 -13.30
C GLY A 728 -11.13 -10.64 -12.52
N MET A 729 -11.30 -9.41 -13.00
CA MET A 729 -12.21 -8.44 -12.38
C MET A 729 -13.65 -8.67 -12.83
N ILE A 730 -14.61 -8.38 -11.92
CA ILE A 730 -16.03 -8.31 -12.25
C ILE A 730 -16.21 -7.15 -13.23
N PRO A 731 -16.69 -7.39 -14.46
CA PRO A 731 -16.91 -6.34 -15.45
C PRO A 731 -18.05 -5.39 -15.04
N TYR A 732 -18.25 -4.31 -15.78
CA TYR A 732 -19.35 -3.39 -15.54
C TYR A 732 -19.97 -2.88 -16.84
N LYS A 733 -21.19 -2.36 -16.75
CA LYS A 733 -21.92 -1.68 -17.82
C LYS A 733 -22.43 -0.35 -17.28
N SER A 734 -22.10 0.76 -17.94
CA SER A 734 -22.66 2.05 -17.60
C SER A 734 -23.96 2.27 -18.34
N LEU A 735 -25.01 2.66 -17.61
CA LEU A 735 -26.34 2.89 -18.17
C LEU A 735 -26.87 4.29 -17.81
N VAL A 736 -27.75 4.79 -18.66
CA VAL A 736 -28.56 5.99 -18.41
C VAL A 736 -30.00 5.50 -18.07
N PRO A 737 -30.66 6.04 -17.04
CA PRO A 737 -32.05 5.68 -16.72
C PRO A 737 -32.99 5.85 -17.92
N LEU A 738 -33.86 4.91 -18.13
CA LEU A 738 -34.77 4.89 -19.32
C LEU A 738 -35.59 6.19 -19.45
N GLU A 739 -36.03 6.77 -18.34
CA GLU A 739 -36.75 8.05 -18.35
C GLU A 739 -35.93 9.21 -18.93
N GLU A 740 -34.63 9.20 -18.73
CA GLU A 740 -33.68 10.21 -19.22
C GLU A 740 -33.37 10.01 -20.70
N ILE A 741 -33.26 8.77 -21.17
CA ILE A 741 -33.13 8.43 -22.60
C ILE A 741 -34.37 8.91 -23.37
N ILE A 742 -35.58 8.62 -22.85
CA ILE A 742 -36.84 9.03 -23.46
C ILE A 742 -36.94 10.56 -23.50
N ALA A 743 -36.58 11.23 -22.40
CA ALA A 743 -36.64 12.70 -22.32
C ALA A 743 -35.71 13.37 -23.34
N GLU A 744 -34.49 12.87 -23.52
CA GLU A 744 -33.55 13.41 -24.49
C GLU A 744 -33.99 13.12 -25.94
N ALA A 745 -34.47 11.88 -26.20
CA ALA A 745 -34.99 11.52 -27.51
C ALA A 745 -36.18 12.39 -27.93
N LEU A 746 -37.04 12.81 -26.98
CA LEU A 746 -38.20 13.67 -27.20
C LEU A 746 -37.85 15.19 -27.08
N GLU A 747 -36.64 15.51 -26.65
CA GLU A 747 -36.18 16.92 -26.41
C GLU A 747 -37.04 17.69 -25.39
N ILE A 748 -37.52 16.97 -24.34
CA ILE A 748 -38.36 17.50 -23.27
C ILE A 748 -37.78 17.11 -21.89
N GLY A 749 -38.29 17.78 -20.84
CA GLY A 749 -37.83 17.49 -19.48
C GLY A 749 -38.34 16.11 -18.98
N VAL A 750 -37.56 15.42 -18.16
CA VAL A 750 -37.88 14.08 -17.60
C VAL A 750 -39.24 14.05 -16.90
N ALA A 751 -39.65 15.10 -16.20
CA ALA A 751 -40.94 15.18 -15.52
C ALA A 751 -42.18 15.38 -16.44
N ASN A 752 -42.01 15.32 -17.76
CA ASN A 752 -43.08 15.55 -18.72
C ASN A 752 -43.96 14.29 -18.83
N LYS A 753 -45.30 14.46 -18.86
CA LYS A 753 -46.26 13.33 -19.01
C LYS A 753 -46.05 12.47 -20.24
N LYS A 754 -45.47 13.03 -21.33
CA LYS A 754 -45.13 12.23 -22.52
C LYS A 754 -43.97 11.26 -22.23
N VAL A 755 -43.01 11.64 -21.39
CA VAL A 755 -41.94 10.75 -20.94
C VAL A 755 -42.55 9.60 -20.13
N GLU A 756 -43.36 9.92 -19.13
CA GLU A 756 -44.07 8.95 -18.28
C GLU A 756 -44.92 7.97 -19.13
N ALA A 757 -45.68 8.46 -20.11
CA ALA A 757 -46.51 7.64 -20.97
C ALA A 757 -45.67 6.64 -21.81
N ASN A 758 -44.57 7.09 -22.43
CA ASN A 758 -43.67 6.21 -23.20
C ASN A 758 -42.93 5.21 -22.28
N TYR A 759 -42.53 5.65 -21.10
CA TYR A 759 -41.94 4.79 -20.09
C TYR A 759 -42.89 3.65 -19.70
N ASN A 760 -44.11 3.99 -19.31
CA ASN A 760 -45.11 3.00 -18.90
C ASN A 760 -45.51 2.04 -20.02
N ASN A 761 -45.63 2.54 -21.27
CA ASN A 761 -45.86 1.69 -22.42
C ASN A 761 -44.77 0.65 -22.65
N LEU A 762 -43.48 1.07 -22.56
CA LEU A 762 -42.35 0.15 -22.67
C LEU A 762 -42.32 -0.88 -21.55
N ILE A 763 -42.57 -0.46 -20.30
CA ILE A 763 -42.62 -1.36 -19.12
C ILE A 763 -43.77 -2.38 -19.29
N GLU A 764 -44.97 -1.94 -19.71
CA GLU A 764 -46.11 -2.84 -19.94
C GLU A 764 -45.81 -3.91 -21.00
N LYS A 765 -45.09 -3.56 -22.08
CA LYS A 765 -44.77 -4.47 -23.16
C LYS A 765 -43.57 -5.39 -22.89
N PHE A 766 -42.56 -4.91 -22.17
CA PHE A 766 -41.32 -5.66 -21.97
C PHE A 766 -41.04 -6.03 -20.52
N GLY A 767 -41.93 -5.71 -19.59
CA GLY A 767 -41.95 -6.17 -18.19
C GLY A 767 -41.09 -5.34 -17.23
N SER A 768 -39.88 -4.93 -17.60
CA SER A 768 -39.05 -4.16 -16.68
C SER A 768 -38.00 -3.26 -17.39
N GLU A 769 -37.56 -2.23 -16.69
CA GLU A 769 -36.58 -1.26 -17.21
C GLU A 769 -35.25 -1.94 -17.59
N PHE A 770 -34.71 -2.79 -16.74
CA PHE A 770 -33.45 -3.47 -17.04
C PHE A 770 -33.57 -4.47 -18.19
N ASN A 771 -34.72 -5.11 -18.36
CA ASN A 771 -34.93 -5.93 -19.54
C ASN A 771 -34.89 -5.08 -20.83
N ILE A 772 -35.54 -3.92 -20.78
CA ILE A 772 -35.52 -2.95 -21.90
C ILE A 772 -34.11 -2.46 -22.17
N LEU A 773 -33.35 -2.07 -21.12
CA LEU A 773 -32.01 -1.50 -21.26
C LEU A 773 -30.92 -2.51 -21.64
N LEU A 774 -31.10 -3.80 -21.31
CA LEU A 774 -30.02 -4.80 -21.42
C LEU A 774 -30.28 -5.91 -22.45
N GLU A 775 -31.54 -6.37 -22.61
CA GLU A 775 -31.82 -7.62 -23.28
C GLU A 775 -32.71 -7.47 -24.55
N VAL A 776 -33.73 -6.60 -24.53
CA VAL A 776 -34.66 -6.44 -25.66
C VAL A 776 -33.96 -5.98 -26.91
N SER A 777 -34.20 -6.64 -28.08
CA SER A 777 -33.57 -6.25 -29.33
C SER A 777 -34.01 -4.85 -29.80
N THR A 778 -33.12 -4.13 -30.51
CA THR A 778 -33.47 -2.82 -31.05
C THR A 778 -34.65 -2.89 -32.00
N SER A 779 -34.72 -3.97 -32.82
CA SER A 779 -35.82 -4.19 -33.75
C SER A 779 -37.20 -4.42 -33.08
N ASP A 780 -37.20 -5.00 -31.88
CA ASP A 780 -38.43 -5.13 -31.09
C ASP A 780 -38.86 -3.82 -30.41
N LEU A 781 -37.86 -3.05 -29.97
CA LEU A 781 -38.10 -1.68 -29.45
C LEU A 781 -38.72 -0.79 -30.53
N GLU A 782 -38.21 -0.80 -31.76
CA GLU A 782 -38.74 0.02 -32.87
C GLU A 782 -40.19 -0.28 -33.20
N LYS A 783 -40.70 -1.50 -32.95
CA LYS A 783 -42.11 -1.87 -33.13
C LYS A 783 -43.06 -1.22 -32.10
N ILE A 784 -42.51 -0.86 -30.92
CA ILE A 784 -43.32 -0.45 -29.79
C ILE A 784 -43.16 1.04 -29.42
N THR A 785 -42.01 1.63 -29.79
CA THR A 785 -41.71 3.02 -29.43
C THR A 785 -41.18 3.81 -30.66
N LEU A 786 -40.96 5.10 -30.48
CA LEU A 786 -40.41 5.94 -31.53
C LEU A 786 -38.98 5.50 -31.89
N PRO A 787 -38.60 5.50 -33.20
CA PRO A 787 -37.27 5.07 -33.63
C PRO A 787 -36.14 5.79 -32.88
N LYS A 788 -36.31 7.09 -32.58
CA LYS A 788 -35.32 7.86 -31.83
C LYS A 788 -35.14 7.41 -30.38
N ILE A 789 -36.19 6.85 -29.75
CA ILE A 789 -36.07 6.27 -28.40
C ILE A 789 -35.35 4.93 -28.50
N ALA A 790 -35.69 4.06 -29.47
CA ALA A 790 -35.00 2.79 -29.67
C ALA A 790 -33.51 3.02 -29.98
N GLU A 791 -33.19 3.98 -30.83
CA GLU A 791 -31.82 4.38 -31.15
C GLU A 791 -31.07 4.91 -29.93
N GLY A 792 -31.70 5.72 -29.08
CA GLY A 792 -31.12 6.21 -27.82
C GLY A 792 -30.74 5.07 -26.87
N ILE A 793 -31.61 4.02 -26.77
CA ILE A 793 -31.31 2.85 -25.97
C ILE A 793 -30.12 2.07 -26.54
N ARG A 794 -30.05 1.88 -27.88
CA ARG A 794 -28.92 1.23 -28.56
C ARG A 794 -27.61 1.98 -28.28
N ARG A 795 -27.59 3.30 -28.45
CA ARG A 795 -26.40 4.13 -28.22
C ARG A 795 -25.85 4.02 -26.80
N VAL A 796 -26.74 4.03 -25.83
CA VAL A 796 -26.33 3.85 -24.41
C VAL A 796 -25.71 2.46 -24.20
N ARG A 797 -26.28 1.39 -24.78
CA ARG A 797 -25.75 0.03 -24.69
C ARG A 797 -24.35 -0.10 -25.30
N GLU A 798 -24.12 0.57 -26.42
CA GLU A 798 -22.86 0.51 -27.18
C GLU A 798 -21.84 1.55 -26.73
N GLY A 799 -22.22 2.43 -25.78
CA GLY A 799 -21.35 3.51 -25.28
C GLY A 799 -21.14 4.65 -26.27
N GLU A 800 -22.02 4.77 -27.29
CA GLU A 800 -22.00 5.86 -28.28
C GLU A 800 -22.62 7.14 -27.72
N ILE A 801 -22.05 7.62 -26.60
CA ILE A 801 -22.56 8.80 -25.91
C ILE A 801 -21.43 9.80 -25.64
N LYS A 802 -21.77 11.05 -25.33
CA LYS A 802 -20.83 12.09 -24.94
C LYS A 802 -21.06 12.52 -23.50
N ALA A 803 -20.12 12.20 -22.61
CA ALA A 803 -20.12 12.69 -21.24
C ALA A 803 -19.56 14.12 -21.16
N ILE A 804 -20.25 15.00 -20.48
CA ILE A 804 -19.82 16.35 -20.12
C ILE A 804 -19.67 16.40 -18.60
N PRO A 805 -18.43 16.40 -18.06
CA PRO A 805 -18.20 16.30 -16.63
C PRO A 805 -18.72 17.50 -15.84
N GLY A 806 -19.34 17.22 -14.69
CA GLY A 806 -19.72 18.24 -13.74
C GLY A 806 -18.53 18.76 -12.91
N TYR A 807 -18.66 19.98 -12.38
CA TYR A 807 -17.58 20.63 -11.64
C TYR A 807 -18.14 21.70 -10.68
N ASP A 808 -17.49 21.92 -9.56
CA ASP A 808 -17.76 22.99 -8.58
C ASP A 808 -19.27 23.24 -8.28
N GLY A 809 -20.04 22.19 -8.09
CA GLY A 809 -21.46 22.23 -7.80
C GLY A 809 -22.38 22.30 -9.02
N VAL A 810 -21.83 22.30 -10.24
CA VAL A 810 -22.56 22.15 -11.51
C VAL A 810 -22.64 20.65 -11.85
N TYR A 811 -23.85 20.16 -12.10
CA TYR A 811 -24.04 18.76 -12.55
C TYR A 811 -23.50 18.59 -13.96
N GLY A 812 -22.88 17.45 -14.21
CA GLY A 812 -22.55 17.00 -15.56
C GLY A 812 -23.78 16.55 -16.34
N LYS A 813 -23.60 16.17 -17.58
CA LYS A 813 -24.67 15.70 -18.48
C LYS A 813 -24.15 14.64 -19.40
N ILE A 814 -24.94 13.60 -19.61
CA ILE A 814 -24.73 12.66 -20.70
C ILE A 814 -25.55 13.14 -21.90
N LYS A 815 -24.92 13.21 -23.06
CA LYS A 815 -25.58 13.49 -24.33
C LYS A 815 -25.56 12.25 -25.20
N ILE A 816 -26.74 11.77 -25.53
CA ILE A 816 -26.97 10.59 -26.34
C ILE A 816 -26.97 10.94 -27.84
N PHE A 817 -27.48 12.15 -28.16
CA PHE A 817 -27.54 12.66 -29.52
C PHE A 817 -26.62 13.88 -29.73
N GLY A 818 -25.94 13.97 -30.88
CA GLY A 818 -25.05 15.09 -31.23
C GLY A 818 -25.80 16.21 -31.98
N LYS A 819 -25.28 17.46 -31.88
CA LYS A 819 -25.93 18.65 -32.57
C LYS A 819 -26.00 18.55 -34.10
N GLU A 820 -25.19 17.72 -34.75
CA GLU A 820 -25.16 17.58 -36.21
C GLU A 820 -26.27 16.65 -36.75
N GLU A 821 -26.76 15.74 -35.92
CA GLU A 821 -27.85 14.81 -36.27
C GLU A 821 -29.22 15.45 -36.12
N GLU A 822 -29.36 16.55 -35.34
CA GLU A 822 -30.61 17.30 -35.23
C GLU A 822 -31.02 18.02 -36.52
N LYS A 823 -30.09 18.25 -37.47
CA LYS A 823 -30.35 18.97 -38.71
C LYS A 823 -30.74 18.09 -39.92
N SER A 824 -30.50 16.76 -39.82
CA SER A 824 -30.76 15.87 -40.96
C SER A 824 -32.24 15.40 -41.07
N GLU A 825 -32.98 15.38 -39.94
CA GLU A 825 -34.41 14.96 -39.98
C GLU A 825 -35.41 16.09 -40.33
N ILE A 826 -35.00 17.38 -40.27
CA ILE A 826 -35.89 18.49 -40.56
C ILE A 826 -36.10 18.76 -42.06
N LYS A 827 -35.34 18.12 -42.98
CA LYS A 827 -35.42 18.35 -44.42
C LYS A 827 -36.43 17.49 -45.18
N GLN A 828 -37.22 16.62 -44.52
CA GLN A 828 -38.12 15.72 -45.23
C GLN A 828 -39.60 15.87 -44.92
N LYS A 829 -40.05 17.02 -44.37
CA LYS A 829 -41.50 17.28 -44.13
C LYS A 829 -42.01 18.61 -44.69
N THR A 830 -41.56 18.98 -45.89
CA THR A 830 -42.25 20.02 -46.71
C THR A 830 -42.27 19.63 -48.16
N LEU A 831 -43.06 18.65 -48.50
CA LEU A 831 -43.67 18.50 -49.84
C LEU A 831 -44.96 17.69 -49.64
N PHE A 832 -46.03 18.43 -49.68
CA PHE A 832 -47.48 18.23 -49.78
C PHE A 832 -48.30 18.70 -48.60
#